data_2e24ba59a4b8c09391ef12a3c7e38b33
#
_entry.id   2e24ba59a4b8c09391ef12a3c7e38b33
#
_cell.length_a   1.000
_cell.length_b   1.000
_cell.length_c   1.000
_cell.angle_alpha   90.00
_cell.angle_beta   90.00
_cell.angle_gamma   90.00
#
_symmetry.space_group_name_H-M   'P 1'
#
loop_
_entity.id
_entity.type
_entity.pdbx_description
1 polymer ?
#
loop_
_entity_poly.entity_id
_entity_poly.type
_entity_poly.pdbx_seq_one_letter_code
_entity_poly.pdbx_strand_id
1 'polypeptide(L)'
;MENKKGGFTSRVGLFLLLVTFCLGTVQAQSSKITGYVKDQSGEPLIGVNVTEKGTTNGTVTDLNGFYSIAVKASNAVLKFSYIGYKNQEIPVAGKKLINVTMKDDSETLDEVVVVGYGTMRKKDLTGSVVQVRPDKIANENPKTVQDILRGTPGLVVGYGEGDAGAKGGGEMKIRGQRSVYTDGGHNNPLIILDGMFFQGELSEINPDDIGQIDVLKDASAAAVYGAQAANGVIIITTKKGKKGKPVVNFTASVGLTQKAAYRDRWQTTDEYLQHYVDWKEKNTYGVNAETGEYAAYSRPGNEYTSKPEYFRNPNNLSGVSLEQWRNYSTNREGESDLSIWARRLGFRYDTAALDNLLSGKTVDWQDEAFRLGFNQDYNVSISGAGDKVDYYMSLGYLRNEGAFVDDTYRAIRANLKLNAKVTDWFEVGANVNFQDRSDGEIGMDKGGFMENSPYAMLKDENGNYTQDPLMYQYDRANEKNWYFEKQYIQLEKGYTTLNTIFNAKVKLPFNITYQFNIAPRFQFFYDRYFTSAERPNSNPNDRGTNREQAKRFNWSLNNTITWDQTFANRHHVILTFVQEAEERQYWSDRIEARNILPSDALGFHNTQNGDKSVSSFRTDDNHQTADALMARAFYSYDDRYMVTGTIRRDGYSAFGANNPYAWFPSGGIAWSFTNEDFFQKYTHIMNSGKLRVSYGKNGNRSLENPYEALANLYPGGGKMQGYIVSSGDLYLMRYLMAQRMKNPNLQWEKTQSWNFALDFGFLNDRITGTLEYYQMSTKDMIMRQPLSNFTGFENITTNLGQVDNSGFEVALNTLNIDKKNFQWSSSFSLSYNKNRIKHLFGDRQDIVDANGTVVGSREADYVAAGWFIDKPISAIWDYKVTGIWQKDEVEEAKKYGQVPGDPKVWNNPANDQYDADGN
;
A
#
# COMPACT_ATOMS: atom_id res chain seq x y z
N MET A 1 7.27 28.23 31.60
CA MET A 1 8.54 27.94 32.34
C MET A 1 9.62 27.58 31.35
N GLU A 2 10.73 28.28 31.49
CA GLU A 2 11.76 28.47 30.51
C GLU A 2 12.52 27.23 30.02
N ASN A 3 12.72 27.19 28.72
CA ASN A 3 13.92 26.76 27.98
C ASN A 3 14.93 25.76 28.63
N LYS A 4 14.94 24.56 28.12
CA LYS A 4 16.16 23.76 27.94
C LYS A 4 16.34 23.31 26.47
N LYS A 5 16.59 24.28 25.60
CA LYS A 5 17.26 24.05 24.32
C LYS A 5 18.75 24.32 24.55
N GLY A 6 19.56 23.30 24.77
CA GLY A 6 20.98 23.51 24.98
C GLY A 6 21.78 22.23 25.27
N GLY A 7 21.61 21.18 24.51
CA GLY A 7 22.36 19.95 24.76
C GLY A 7 22.84 19.16 23.54
N PHE A 8 22.26 19.42 22.37
CA PHE A 8 22.56 18.58 21.19
C PHE A 8 23.67 19.15 20.30
N THR A 9 23.76 20.47 20.18
CA THR A 9 24.75 21.11 19.28
C THR A 9 26.17 21.09 19.82
N SER A 10 26.39 21.00 21.15
CA SER A 10 27.75 20.95 21.72
C SER A 10 28.41 19.57 21.59
N ARG A 11 27.62 18.49 21.52
CA ARG A 11 28.15 17.11 21.38
C ARG A 11 28.51 16.75 19.92
N VAL A 12 27.81 17.34 18.95
CA VAL A 12 28.12 17.17 17.52
C VAL A 12 29.38 17.94 17.14
N GLY A 13 29.61 19.12 17.73
CA GLY A 13 30.83 19.91 17.53
C GLY A 13 32.11 19.20 18.05
N LEU A 14 31.99 18.46 19.17
CA LEU A 14 33.12 17.71 19.73
C LEU A 14 33.45 16.45 18.90
N PHE A 15 32.48 15.82 18.29
CA PHE A 15 32.68 14.65 17.43
C PHE A 15 33.34 15.03 16.09
N LEU A 16 32.99 16.17 15.53
CA LEU A 16 33.58 16.70 14.30
C LEU A 16 35.05 17.17 14.55
N LEU A 17 35.37 17.69 15.75
CA LEU A 17 36.73 18.09 16.10
C LEU A 17 37.67 16.90 16.33
N LEU A 18 37.16 15.77 16.82
CA LEU A 18 37.94 14.54 17.01
C LEU A 18 38.28 13.82 15.68
N VAL A 19 37.43 13.96 14.66
CA VAL A 19 37.70 13.38 13.34
C VAL A 19 38.76 14.18 12.55
N THR A 20 38.94 15.47 12.84
CA THR A 20 39.91 16.32 12.13
C THR A 20 41.33 16.20 12.65
N PHE A 21 41.55 15.59 13.83
CA PHE A 21 42.87 15.54 14.47
C PHE A 21 43.70 14.28 14.13
N CYS A 22 43.15 13.32 13.35
CA CYS A 22 43.85 12.07 13.00
C CYS A 22 44.49 12.03 11.59
N LEU A 23 44.62 13.17 10.92
CA LEU A 23 45.26 13.22 9.61
C LEU A 23 46.73 13.70 9.72
N GLY A 24 47.57 12.85 10.28
CA GLY A 24 49.01 12.98 10.17
C GLY A 24 49.51 12.50 8.79
N THR A 25 50.13 13.37 8.06
CA THR A 25 50.69 13.10 6.73
C THR A 25 51.95 12.22 6.79
N VAL A 26 51.87 11.00 6.30
CA VAL A 26 53.02 10.21 5.91
C VAL A 26 53.27 10.41 4.44
N GLN A 27 54.30 11.11 4.03
CA GLN A 27 54.76 11.18 2.65
C GLN A 27 55.48 9.87 2.28
N ALA A 28 54.83 9.04 1.50
CA ALA A 28 55.46 7.90 0.83
C ALA A 28 55.83 8.27 -0.60
N GLN A 29 57.03 7.94 -1.01
CA GLN A 29 57.51 8.12 -2.39
C GLN A 29 56.66 7.31 -3.37
N SER A 30 55.89 7.96 -4.24
CA SER A 30 54.98 7.30 -5.18
C SER A 30 55.62 7.10 -6.55
N SER A 31 55.49 5.89 -7.11
CA SER A 31 55.86 5.59 -8.52
C SER A 31 54.68 5.83 -9.41
N LYS A 32 54.85 6.60 -10.47
CA LYS A 32 53.83 6.88 -11.49
C LYS A 32 53.77 5.73 -12.50
N ILE A 33 52.62 5.06 -12.59
CA ILE A 33 52.34 3.99 -13.55
C ILE A 33 51.38 4.53 -14.59
N THR A 34 51.65 4.24 -15.87
CA THR A 34 50.80 4.64 -16.96
C THR A 34 50.47 3.43 -17.86
N GLY A 35 49.47 3.53 -18.70
CA GLY A 35 49.12 2.49 -19.68
C GLY A 35 47.85 2.74 -20.38
N TYR A 36 47.51 1.85 -21.28
CA TYR A 36 46.28 1.87 -22.06
C TYR A 36 45.42 0.66 -21.74
N VAL A 37 44.12 0.86 -21.58
CA VAL A 37 43.12 -0.21 -21.40
C VAL A 37 42.31 -0.31 -22.67
N LYS A 38 42.24 -1.51 -23.22
CA LYS A 38 41.54 -1.83 -24.48
C LYS A 38 40.61 -3.04 -24.27
N ASP A 39 39.63 -3.22 -25.13
CA ASP A 39 38.89 -4.45 -25.27
C ASP A 39 39.62 -5.52 -26.09
N GLN A 40 38.93 -6.68 -26.28
CA GLN A 40 39.49 -7.78 -27.10
C GLN A 40 39.57 -7.44 -28.61
N SER A 41 38.82 -6.48 -29.06
CA SER A 41 38.86 -5.97 -30.47
C SER A 41 39.94 -4.95 -30.68
N GLY A 42 40.61 -4.49 -29.58
CA GLY A 42 41.69 -3.50 -29.64
C GLY A 42 41.19 -2.07 -29.50
N GLU A 43 39.92 -1.86 -29.30
CA GLU A 43 39.32 -0.54 -29.00
C GLU A 43 39.68 -0.04 -27.59
N PRO A 44 39.99 1.26 -27.42
CA PRO A 44 40.32 1.82 -26.11
C PRO A 44 39.05 1.92 -25.26
N LEU A 45 39.14 1.45 -24.02
CA LEU A 45 38.04 1.53 -23.06
C LEU A 45 38.16 2.79 -22.19
N ILE A 46 37.15 3.66 -22.30
CA ILE A 46 37.05 4.91 -21.53
C ILE A 46 36.33 4.66 -20.22
N GLY A 47 36.77 5.35 -19.17
CA GLY A 47 36.10 5.29 -17.89
C GLY A 47 36.33 3.99 -17.11
N VAL A 48 37.29 3.16 -17.52
CA VAL A 48 37.74 2.00 -16.72
C VAL A 48 38.29 2.49 -15.41
N ASN A 49 37.77 2.00 -14.32
CA ASN A 49 38.25 2.33 -13.00
C ASN A 49 39.54 1.53 -12.70
N VAL A 50 40.63 2.23 -12.50
CA VAL A 50 41.95 1.67 -12.18
C VAL A 50 42.28 2.03 -10.75
N THR A 51 42.24 1.04 -9.85
CA THR A 51 42.48 1.26 -8.42
C THR A 51 43.71 0.47 -7.92
N GLU A 52 44.49 1.03 -7.03
CA GLU A 52 45.51 0.31 -6.31
C GLU A 52 44.82 -0.59 -5.25
N LYS A 53 44.92 -1.91 -5.42
CA LYS A 53 44.27 -2.90 -4.56
C LYS A 53 44.60 -2.67 -3.10
N GLY A 54 43.54 -2.59 -2.28
CA GLY A 54 43.67 -2.36 -0.84
C GLY A 54 43.86 -0.91 -0.46
N THR A 55 43.70 0.07 -1.37
CA THR A 55 43.77 1.51 -1.07
C THR A 55 42.60 2.27 -1.67
N THR A 56 42.39 3.53 -1.30
CA THR A 56 41.45 4.45 -1.95
C THR A 56 42.05 5.18 -3.15
N ASN A 57 43.34 4.83 -3.50
CA ASN A 57 44.05 5.43 -4.61
C ASN A 57 43.53 4.85 -5.93
N GLY A 58 42.97 5.70 -6.82
CA GLY A 58 42.42 5.28 -8.10
C GLY A 58 42.41 6.38 -9.12
N THR A 59 42.23 6.02 -10.36
CA THR A 59 42.03 6.88 -11.54
C THR A 59 41.09 6.20 -12.51
N VAL A 60 40.60 6.95 -13.48
CA VAL A 60 39.82 6.41 -14.59
C VAL A 60 40.53 6.62 -15.92
N THR A 61 40.28 5.75 -16.90
CA THR A 61 40.85 5.91 -18.24
C THR A 61 40.21 7.06 -18.98
N ASP A 62 40.99 7.80 -19.77
CA ASP A 62 40.54 8.89 -20.63
C ASP A 62 39.96 8.38 -21.95
N LEU A 63 39.64 9.33 -22.86
CA LEU A 63 39.05 9.09 -24.20
C LEU A 63 39.86 8.15 -25.08
N ASN A 64 41.15 7.97 -24.82
CA ASN A 64 42.04 7.09 -25.54
C ASN A 64 42.33 5.77 -24.81
N GLY A 65 41.57 5.52 -23.69
CA GLY A 65 41.85 4.40 -22.81
C GLY A 65 43.12 4.56 -21.99
N PHE A 66 43.76 5.74 -21.96
CA PHE A 66 44.95 6.01 -21.21
C PHE A 66 44.66 6.28 -19.74
N TYR A 67 45.46 5.72 -18.84
CA TYR A 67 45.41 6.00 -17.40
C TYR A 67 46.80 6.35 -16.85
N SER A 68 46.79 7.07 -15.76
CA SER A 68 47.99 7.42 -15.01
C SER A 68 47.67 7.39 -13.51
N ILE A 69 48.33 6.52 -12.77
CA ILE A 69 48.13 6.35 -11.33
C ILE A 69 49.47 6.38 -10.60
N ALA A 70 49.52 7.07 -9.47
CA ALA A 70 50.67 7.08 -8.60
C ALA A 70 50.49 6.00 -7.51
N VAL A 71 51.35 5.00 -7.46
CA VAL A 71 51.30 3.90 -6.49
C VAL A 71 52.36 4.09 -5.42
N LYS A 72 52.04 3.65 -4.19
CA LYS A 72 52.90 3.85 -3.01
C LYS A 72 53.93 2.74 -2.82
N ALA A 73 53.72 1.58 -3.42
CA ALA A 73 54.59 0.43 -3.26
C ALA A 73 54.95 -0.20 -4.61
N SER A 74 56.18 -0.65 -4.80
CA SER A 74 56.66 -1.32 -6.02
C SER A 74 55.98 -2.68 -6.26
N ASN A 75 55.41 -3.30 -5.22
CA ASN A 75 54.67 -4.54 -5.25
C ASN A 75 53.14 -4.31 -5.30
N ALA A 76 52.68 -3.09 -5.54
CA ALA A 76 51.26 -2.78 -5.69
C ALA A 76 50.58 -3.62 -6.77
N VAL A 77 49.30 -3.92 -6.59
CA VAL A 77 48.46 -4.58 -7.57
C VAL A 77 47.43 -3.58 -8.06
N LEU A 78 47.36 -3.37 -9.35
CA LEU A 78 46.31 -2.53 -9.97
C LEU A 78 45.12 -3.41 -10.31
N LYS A 79 43.93 -2.98 -9.88
CA LYS A 79 42.67 -3.57 -10.22
C LYS A 79 41.96 -2.71 -11.27
N PHE A 80 41.66 -3.34 -12.40
CA PHE A 80 40.93 -2.76 -13.50
C PHE A 80 39.50 -3.28 -13.45
N SER A 81 38.53 -2.38 -13.38
CA SER A 81 37.11 -2.72 -13.35
C SER A 81 36.31 -1.81 -14.30
N TYR A 82 35.45 -2.42 -15.09
CA TYR A 82 34.58 -1.72 -16.00
C TYR A 82 33.27 -2.51 -16.16
N ILE A 83 32.17 -1.81 -16.35
CA ILE A 83 30.85 -2.43 -16.52
C ILE A 83 30.84 -3.27 -17.79
N GLY A 84 30.43 -4.55 -17.70
CA GLY A 84 30.44 -5.48 -18.83
C GLY A 84 31.75 -6.19 -19.08
N TYR A 85 32.79 -5.98 -18.26
CA TYR A 85 34.09 -6.63 -18.38
C TYR A 85 34.51 -7.33 -17.09
N LYS A 86 35.23 -8.46 -17.23
CA LYS A 86 35.80 -9.16 -16.07
C LYS A 86 36.89 -8.32 -15.38
N ASN A 87 36.75 -8.17 -14.09
CA ASN A 87 37.78 -7.48 -13.30
C ASN A 87 39.12 -8.15 -13.47
N GLN A 88 40.18 -7.37 -13.70
CA GLN A 88 41.57 -7.88 -13.79
C GLN A 88 42.43 -7.26 -12.71
N GLU A 89 43.23 -8.07 -12.11
CA GLU A 89 44.25 -7.65 -11.10
C GLU A 89 45.64 -7.92 -11.65
N ILE A 90 46.43 -6.86 -11.81
CA ILE A 90 47.77 -6.95 -12.42
C ILE A 90 48.79 -6.38 -11.43
N PRO A 91 49.77 -7.18 -11.03
CA PRO A 91 50.85 -6.70 -10.18
C PRO A 91 51.73 -5.72 -10.93
N VAL A 92 52.08 -4.61 -10.30
CA VAL A 92 52.93 -3.57 -10.88
C VAL A 92 54.34 -4.09 -11.11
N ALA A 93 54.90 -4.86 -10.18
CA ALA A 93 56.18 -5.56 -10.28
C ALA A 93 57.29 -4.67 -10.87
N GLY A 94 57.32 -3.37 -10.46
CA GLY A 94 58.35 -2.42 -10.94
C GLY A 94 58.15 -1.86 -12.35
N LYS A 95 57.10 -2.25 -13.07
CA LYS A 95 56.78 -1.74 -14.42
C LYS A 95 56.22 -0.33 -14.35
N LYS A 96 56.66 0.56 -15.22
CA LYS A 96 56.15 1.93 -15.34
C LYS A 96 55.02 2.06 -16.42
N LEU A 97 54.94 1.07 -17.34
CA LEU A 97 53.92 0.99 -18.34
C LEU A 97 53.19 -0.36 -18.26
N ILE A 98 51.86 -0.35 -18.09
CA ILE A 98 51.06 -1.56 -18.01
C ILE A 98 49.83 -1.36 -18.91
N ASN A 99 49.84 -2.01 -20.09
CA ASN A 99 48.70 -2.05 -20.99
C ASN A 99 47.82 -3.26 -20.63
N VAL A 100 46.52 -3.06 -20.67
CA VAL A 100 45.53 -4.07 -20.26
C VAL A 100 44.51 -4.29 -21.37
N THR A 101 44.29 -5.56 -21.72
CA THR A 101 43.12 -5.94 -22.53
C THR A 101 42.08 -6.54 -21.66
N MET A 102 40.95 -5.83 -21.50
CA MET A 102 39.82 -6.31 -20.70
C MET A 102 39.09 -7.41 -21.50
N LYS A 103 38.67 -8.44 -20.79
CA LYS A 103 37.87 -9.51 -21.33
C LYS A 103 36.41 -9.26 -21.00
N ASP A 104 35.51 -9.47 -21.96
CA ASP A 104 34.09 -9.36 -21.75
C ASP A 104 33.63 -10.26 -20.59
N ASP A 105 32.78 -9.72 -19.76
CA ASP A 105 32.16 -10.50 -18.70
C ASP A 105 30.92 -11.20 -19.25
N SER A 106 31.10 -12.38 -19.78
CA SER A 106 30.00 -13.21 -20.27
C SER A 106 29.22 -13.89 -19.13
N GLU A 107 29.50 -13.55 -17.87
CA GLU A 107 28.78 -14.09 -16.69
C GLU A 107 27.43 -13.40 -16.41
N THR A 108 26.82 -12.73 -17.38
CA THR A 108 25.41 -12.32 -17.29
C THR A 108 24.42 -13.51 -17.22
N LEU A 109 24.91 -14.74 -17.27
CA LEU A 109 24.09 -15.96 -17.30
C LEU A 109 23.77 -16.57 -15.95
N ASP A 110 24.38 -16.12 -14.84
CA ASP A 110 24.10 -16.65 -13.50
C ASP A 110 23.38 -15.65 -12.58
N GLU A 111 22.36 -14.96 -13.11
CA GLU A 111 21.46 -14.15 -12.29
C GLU A 111 20.73 -15.09 -11.30
N VAL A 112 21.02 -14.92 -10.02
CA VAL A 112 20.45 -15.73 -8.95
C VAL A 112 19.19 -15.06 -8.41
N VAL A 113 18.11 -15.80 -8.33
CA VAL A 113 16.86 -15.38 -7.72
C VAL A 113 16.61 -16.16 -6.45
N VAL A 114 15.98 -15.53 -5.49
CA VAL A 114 15.55 -16.20 -4.26
C VAL A 114 14.20 -16.85 -4.54
N VAL A 115 14.15 -18.17 -4.42
CA VAL A 115 12.90 -18.95 -4.61
C VAL A 115 12.75 -19.91 -3.44
N GLY A 116 11.78 -19.64 -2.62
CA GLY A 116 11.56 -20.39 -1.39
C GLY A 116 12.69 -20.19 -0.37
N TYR A 117 13.11 -21.25 0.25
CA TYR A 117 14.16 -21.25 1.28
C TYR A 117 15.57 -21.42 0.72
N GLY A 118 15.74 -21.17 -0.59
CA GLY A 118 17.04 -21.28 -1.27
C GLY A 118 17.17 -20.27 -2.41
N THR A 119 18.35 -20.32 -3.04
CA THR A 119 18.63 -19.54 -4.24
C THR A 119 18.72 -20.48 -5.44
N MET A 120 18.16 -20.04 -6.57
CA MET A 120 18.25 -20.77 -7.86
C MET A 120 18.79 -19.85 -8.94
N ARG A 121 19.49 -20.41 -9.91
CA ARG A 121 19.85 -19.66 -11.11
C ARG A 121 18.58 -19.33 -11.89
N LYS A 122 18.47 -18.11 -12.43
CA LYS A 122 17.31 -17.67 -13.22
C LYS A 122 17.00 -18.62 -14.38
N LYS A 123 18.05 -19.18 -14.97
CA LYS A 123 17.91 -20.17 -16.06
C LYS A 123 17.23 -21.48 -15.62
N ASP A 124 17.31 -21.85 -14.34
CA ASP A 124 16.73 -23.10 -13.80
C ASP A 124 15.27 -22.95 -13.34
N LEU A 125 14.73 -21.74 -13.37
CA LEU A 125 13.36 -21.49 -12.93
C LEU A 125 12.33 -22.13 -13.87
N THR A 126 11.36 -22.82 -13.26
CA THR A 126 10.18 -23.36 -13.97
C THR A 126 8.94 -22.47 -13.78
N GLY A 127 8.92 -21.62 -12.75
CA GLY A 127 7.82 -20.71 -12.41
C GLY A 127 8.06 -19.28 -12.90
N SER A 128 7.04 -18.41 -12.71
CA SER A 128 7.05 -17.00 -13.08
C SER A 128 7.64 -16.16 -11.94
N VAL A 129 8.82 -15.60 -12.16
CA VAL A 129 9.53 -14.72 -11.21
C VAL A 129 10.04 -13.48 -11.93
N VAL A 130 9.77 -12.31 -11.35
CA VAL A 130 10.34 -11.04 -11.81
C VAL A 130 11.30 -10.52 -10.76
N GLN A 131 12.52 -10.21 -11.16
CA GLN A 131 13.53 -9.60 -10.31
C GLN A 131 13.58 -8.10 -10.54
N VAL A 132 13.47 -7.34 -9.47
CA VAL A 132 13.62 -5.89 -9.44
C VAL A 132 14.86 -5.54 -8.65
N ARG A 133 15.72 -4.71 -9.24
CA ARG A 133 16.96 -4.22 -8.61
C ARG A 133 16.84 -2.73 -8.34
N PRO A 134 16.85 -2.31 -7.05
CA PRO A 134 16.71 -0.89 -6.70
C PRO A 134 17.78 0.02 -7.28
N ASP A 135 19.00 -0.49 -7.49
CA ASP A 135 20.12 0.25 -8.06
C ASP A 135 19.85 0.76 -9.48
N LYS A 136 19.00 0.06 -10.25
CA LYS A 136 18.62 0.47 -11.61
C LYS A 136 17.65 1.65 -11.64
N ILE A 137 16.90 1.86 -10.56
CA ILE A 137 15.90 2.93 -10.41
C ILE A 137 16.28 3.94 -9.32
N ALA A 138 17.50 3.90 -8.83
CA ALA A 138 17.98 4.82 -7.79
C ALA A 138 17.83 6.30 -8.16
N ASN A 139 17.92 6.61 -9.49
CA ASN A 139 17.73 7.98 -9.98
C ASN A 139 16.27 8.46 -9.95
N GLU A 140 15.31 7.55 -9.75
CA GLU A 140 13.89 7.88 -9.57
C GLU A 140 13.58 8.30 -8.14
N ASN A 141 14.53 8.13 -7.22
CA ASN A 141 14.42 8.47 -5.81
C ASN A 141 13.19 7.87 -5.13
N PRO A 142 13.02 6.53 -5.16
CA PRO A 142 11.85 5.88 -4.56
C PRO A 142 11.80 6.12 -3.05
N LYS A 143 10.68 6.59 -2.53
CA LYS A 143 10.46 6.86 -1.11
C LYS A 143 10.04 5.61 -0.33
N THR A 144 9.38 4.70 -1.01
CA THR A 144 8.81 3.47 -0.42
C THR A 144 9.20 2.24 -1.23
N VAL A 145 9.03 1.06 -0.63
CA VAL A 145 9.21 -0.22 -1.34
C VAL A 145 8.22 -0.35 -2.49
N GLN A 146 7.01 0.17 -2.32
CA GLN A 146 5.98 0.17 -3.35
C GLN A 146 6.42 0.98 -4.59
N ASP A 147 7.11 2.10 -4.40
CA ASP A 147 7.64 2.91 -5.51
C ASP A 147 8.67 2.13 -6.33
N ILE A 148 9.54 1.34 -5.66
CA ILE A 148 10.49 0.44 -6.32
C ILE A 148 9.78 -0.59 -7.21
N LEU A 149 8.61 -1.02 -6.79
CA LEU A 149 7.83 -2.07 -7.44
C LEU A 149 6.91 -1.57 -8.56
N ARG A 150 6.72 -0.25 -8.71
CA ARG A 150 5.90 0.32 -9.79
C ARG A 150 6.46 -0.06 -11.16
N GLY A 151 5.56 -0.39 -12.08
CA GLY A 151 5.95 -0.84 -13.42
C GLY A 151 6.38 -2.29 -13.52
N THR A 152 6.37 -3.06 -12.43
CA THR A 152 6.66 -4.50 -12.46
C THR A 152 5.53 -5.25 -13.19
N PRO A 153 5.83 -6.07 -14.24
CA PRO A 153 4.81 -6.79 -14.98
C PRO A 153 3.96 -7.70 -14.09
N GLY A 154 2.63 -7.59 -14.17
CA GLY A 154 1.69 -8.39 -13.39
C GLY A 154 1.47 -7.91 -11.96
N LEU A 155 2.13 -6.85 -11.53
CA LEU A 155 1.91 -6.21 -10.23
C LEU A 155 1.30 -4.81 -10.44
N VAL A 156 0.17 -4.57 -9.81
CA VAL A 156 -0.45 -3.25 -9.72
C VAL A 156 -0.15 -2.68 -8.34
N VAL A 157 0.42 -1.48 -8.32
CA VAL A 157 0.58 -0.67 -7.12
C VAL A 157 -0.38 0.51 -7.24
N GLY A 158 -1.43 0.51 -6.43
CA GLY A 158 -2.49 1.51 -6.47
C GLY A 158 -2.03 2.88 -5.96
N TYR A 159 -2.89 3.87 -6.22
CA TYR A 159 -2.82 5.20 -5.65
C TYR A 159 -4.15 5.44 -4.92
N GLY A 160 -4.21 5.06 -3.65
CA GLY A 160 -5.35 5.37 -2.79
C GLY A 160 -5.20 6.74 -2.10
N GLU A 161 -6.23 7.18 -1.40
CA GLU A 161 -6.15 8.44 -0.63
C GLU A 161 -5.03 8.43 0.42
N GLY A 162 -4.78 7.28 1.05
CA GLY A 162 -3.67 7.10 1.99
C GLY A 162 -2.28 7.13 1.35
N ASP A 163 -2.20 6.79 0.06
CA ASP A 163 -0.94 6.66 -0.67
C ASP A 163 -0.36 8.01 -1.09
N ALA A 164 -1.22 9.02 -1.23
CA ALA A 164 -0.82 10.39 -1.51
C ALA A 164 -0.30 11.12 -0.27
N GLY A 165 -0.43 10.54 0.91
CA GLY A 165 0.04 11.10 2.17
C GLY A 165 1.55 11.09 2.33
N ALA A 166 2.03 11.78 3.38
CA ALA A 166 3.44 11.86 3.72
C ALA A 166 4.10 10.51 3.99
N LYS A 167 3.34 9.53 4.51
CA LYS A 167 3.80 8.16 4.73
C LYS A 167 4.08 7.42 3.43
N GLY A 168 3.29 7.72 2.39
CA GLY A 168 3.34 7.00 1.13
C GLY A 168 2.82 5.56 1.26
N GLY A 169 2.96 4.81 0.20
CA GLY A 169 2.52 3.41 0.14
C GLY A 169 1.64 3.14 -1.07
N GLY A 170 0.80 2.13 -0.96
CA GLY A 170 -0.16 1.73 -1.98
C GLY A 170 -0.60 0.31 -1.81
N GLU A 171 -1.86 0.05 -2.09
CA GLU A 171 -2.37 -1.31 -2.16
C GLU A 171 -1.71 -2.04 -3.33
N MET A 172 -1.23 -3.26 -3.07
CA MET A 172 -0.56 -4.06 -4.10
C MET A 172 -1.41 -5.27 -4.45
N LYS A 173 -1.57 -5.51 -5.76
CA LYS A 173 -2.29 -6.69 -6.29
C LYS A 173 -1.48 -7.36 -7.38
N ILE A 174 -1.21 -8.65 -7.22
CA ILE A 174 -0.54 -9.47 -8.25
C ILE A 174 -1.60 -10.25 -9.02
N ARG A 175 -1.72 -9.96 -10.36
CA ARG A 175 -2.68 -10.62 -11.25
C ARG A 175 -4.14 -10.46 -10.83
N GLY A 176 -4.49 -9.30 -10.28
CA GLY A 176 -5.85 -8.91 -9.91
C GLY A 176 -6.31 -9.39 -8.54
N GLN A 177 -7.51 -8.95 -8.17
CA GLN A 177 -8.18 -9.34 -6.93
C GLN A 177 -8.71 -10.78 -7.04
N ARG A 178 -8.58 -11.56 -5.97
CA ARG A 178 -8.91 -12.99 -5.97
C ARG A 178 -10.09 -13.36 -5.10
N SER A 179 -10.43 -12.51 -4.16
CA SER A 179 -11.53 -12.74 -3.22
C SER A 179 -12.38 -11.50 -3.05
N VAL A 180 -13.66 -11.68 -2.82
CA VAL A 180 -14.59 -10.62 -2.41
C VAL A 180 -14.36 -10.21 -0.95
N TYR A 181 -13.75 -11.07 -0.15
CA TYR A 181 -13.34 -10.74 1.21
C TYR A 181 -12.09 -9.84 1.17
N THR A 182 -12.17 -8.67 1.77
CA THR A 182 -11.11 -7.66 1.72
C THR A 182 -10.46 -7.39 3.08
N ASP A 183 -11.15 -7.78 4.17
CA ASP A 183 -10.71 -7.49 5.53
C ASP A 183 -9.38 -8.20 5.86
N GLY A 184 -8.62 -7.63 6.79
CA GLY A 184 -7.35 -8.21 7.23
C GLY A 184 -6.26 -8.30 6.16
N GLY A 185 -6.36 -7.54 5.06
CA GLY A 185 -5.39 -7.59 3.96
C GLY A 185 -5.47 -8.86 3.12
N HIS A 186 -6.65 -9.45 3.02
CA HIS A 186 -6.90 -10.75 2.41
C HIS A 186 -6.44 -10.88 0.96
N ASN A 187 -6.43 -9.78 0.20
CA ASN A 187 -5.96 -9.72 -1.19
C ASN A 187 -4.51 -9.24 -1.36
N ASN A 188 -3.80 -8.95 -0.26
CA ASN A 188 -2.43 -8.46 -0.33
C ASN A 188 -1.43 -9.59 -0.60
N PRO A 189 -0.35 -9.34 -1.37
CA PRO A 189 0.73 -10.31 -1.53
C PRO A 189 1.47 -10.56 -0.21
N LEU A 190 2.00 -11.76 -0.06
CA LEU A 190 2.85 -12.12 1.06
C LEU A 190 4.21 -11.44 0.95
N ILE A 191 4.70 -10.86 2.04
CA ILE A 191 6.02 -10.25 2.10
C ILE A 191 7.00 -11.18 2.84
N ILE A 192 8.14 -11.43 2.21
CA ILE A 192 9.26 -12.18 2.80
C ILE A 192 10.45 -11.23 2.90
N LEU A 193 11.03 -11.09 4.08
CA LEU A 193 12.24 -10.29 4.32
C LEU A 193 13.38 -11.22 4.75
N ASP A 194 14.47 -11.22 3.96
CA ASP A 194 15.65 -12.07 4.19
C ASP A 194 15.32 -13.55 4.51
N GLY A 195 14.31 -14.09 3.79
CA GLY A 195 13.90 -15.50 3.90
C GLY A 195 12.88 -15.81 4.99
N MET A 196 12.39 -14.81 5.74
CA MET A 196 11.39 -14.97 6.80
C MET A 196 10.11 -14.21 6.50
N PHE A 197 8.98 -14.71 7.00
CA PHE A 197 7.70 -14.01 6.91
C PHE A 197 7.79 -12.63 7.57
N PHE A 198 7.52 -11.59 6.80
CA PHE A 198 7.49 -10.22 7.31
C PHE A 198 6.04 -9.81 7.59
N GLN A 199 5.76 -9.59 8.87
CA GLN A 199 4.41 -9.26 9.35
C GLN A 199 4.26 -7.79 9.74
N GLY A 200 5.10 -6.94 9.15
CA GLY A 200 5.12 -5.50 9.33
C GLY A 200 4.54 -4.77 8.11
N GLU A 201 4.50 -3.45 8.21
CA GLU A 201 4.22 -2.59 7.06
C GLU A 201 5.48 -2.39 6.22
N LEU A 202 5.33 -2.26 4.90
CA LEU A 202 6.48 -2.02 4.01
C LEU A 202 7.20 -0.69 4.31
N SER A 203 6.51 0.28 4.93
CA SER A 203 7.11 1.52 5.44
C SER A 203 8.16 1.30 6.54
N GLU A 204 8.20 0.10 7.14
CA GLU A 204 9.22 -0.30 8.13
C GLU A 204 10.55 -0.68 7.47
N ILE A 205 10.55 -0.95 6.16
CA ILE A 205 11.74 -1.34 5.42
C ILE A 205 12.33 -0.10 4.74
N ASN A 206 13.60 0.17 5.03
CA ASN A 206 14.29 1.27 4.37
C ASN A 206 14.63 0.88 2.91
N PRO A 207 14.13 1.60 1.89
CA PRO A 207 14.46 1.34 0.49
C PRO A 207 15.97 1.29 0.20
N ASP A 208 16.74 2.13 0.88
CA ASP A 208 18.21 2.19 0.74
C ASP A 208 18.93 0.91 1.21
N ASP A 209 18.29 0.11 2.08
CA ASP A 209 18.87 -1.13 2.56
C ASP A 209 18.58 -2.33 1.65
N ILE A 210 17.74 -2.16 0.64
CA ILE A 210 17.31 -3.24 -0.25
C ILE A 210 18.38 -3.52 -1.31
N GLY A 211 18.78 -4.76 -1.42
CA GLY A 211 19.70 -5.25 -2.47
C GLY A 211 18.95 -5.79 -3.69
N GLN A 212 17.82 -6.46 -3.47
CA GLN A 212 17.05 -7.15 -4.50
C GLN A 212 15.62 -7.37 -4.05
N ILE A 213 14.67 -7.32 -4.99
CA ILE A 213 13.30 -7.76 -4.77
C ILE A 213 12.94 -8.78 -5.84
N ASP A 214 12.42 -9.95 -5.43
CA ASP A 214 11.91 -10.98 -6.33
C ASP A 214 10.40 -11.10 -6.15
N VAL A 215 9.64 -10.99 -7.25
CA VAL A 215 8.18 -11.08 -7.25
C VAL A 215 7.76 -12.42 -7.85
N LEU A 216 7.19 -13.31 -7.03
CA LEU A 216 6.68 -14.61 -7.43
C LEU A 216 5.19 -14.48 -7.78
N LYS A 217 4.84 -14.70 -9.04
CA LYS A 217 3.50 -14.40 -9.55
C LYS A 217 2.62 -15.64 -9.74
N ASP A 218 3.21 -16.81 -9.92
CA ASP A 218 2.48 -18.05 -10.15
C ASP A 218 2.48 -19.00 -8.94
N ALA A 219 1.55 -19.95 -8.95
CA ALA A 219 1.38 -20.87 -7.85
C ALA A 219 2.57 -21.84 -7.68
N SER A 220 3.31 -22.18 -8.74
CA SER A 220 4.46 -23.08 -8.64
C SER A 220 5.66 -22.44 -7.95
N ALA A 221 5.99 -21.20 -8.31
CA ALA A 221 7.04 -20.43 -7.64
C ALA A 221 6.65 -20.11 -6.18
N ALA A 222 5.38 -19.76 -5.95
CA ALA A 222 4.87 -19.33 -4.65
C ALA A 222 4.52 -20.48 -3.70
N ALA A 223 4.35 -21.72 -4.19
CA ALA A 223 3.91 -22.89 -3.42
C ALA A 223 4.78 -23.21 -2.21
N VAL A 224 6.04 -22.85 -2.25
CA VAL A 224 6.98 -23.04 -1.14
C VAL A 224 6.51 -22.31 0.12
N TYR A 225 5.81 -21.18 -0.06
CA TYR A 225 5.22 -20.37 1.01
C TYR A 225 3.75 -20.71 1.31
N GLY A 226 3.18 -21.66 0.58
CA GLY A 226 1.91 -22.35 0.87
C GLY A 226 0.70 -21.44 1.00
N ALA A 227 0.06 -21.58 2.14
CA ALA A 227 -1.26 -21.02 2.44
C ALA A 227 -1.34 -19.50 2.63
N GLN A 228 -0.27 -18.80 2.48
CA GLN A 228 -0.26 -17.32 2.45
C GLN A 228 0.07 -16.76 1.07
N ALA A 229 0.45 -17.64 0.15
CA ALA A 229 1.00 -17.25 -1.14
C ALA A 229 -0.04 -17.20 -2.27
N ALA A 230 -1.34 -17.35 -1.98
CA ALA A 230 -2.38 -17.27 -2.99
C ALA A 230 -2.33 -15.97 -3.80
N ASN A 231 -2.02 -14.85 -3.17
CA ASN A 231 -1.96 -13.53 -3.81
C ASN A 231 -0.58 -13.19 -4.40
N GLY A 232 0.31 -14.20 -4.51
CA GLY A 232 1.71 -14.01 -4.89
C GLY A 232 2.60 -13.62 -3.72
N VAL A 233 3.91 -13.57 -3.98
CA VAL A 233 4.92 -13.34 -2.94
C VAL A 233 5.91 -12.29 -3.41
N ILE A 234 6.25 -11.36 -2.53
CA ILE A 234 7.30 -10.36 -2.72
C ILE A 234 8.43 -10.68 -1.74
N ILE A 235 9.58 -11.04 -2.28
CA ILE A 235 10.76 -11.40 -1.48
C ILE A 235 11.74 -10.23 -1.52
N ILE A 236 12.01 -9.67 -0.37
CA ILE A 236 12.94 -8.55 -0.20
C ILE A 236 14.21 -9.09 0.42
N THR A 237 15.33 -8.89 -0.26
CA THR A 237 16.65 -9.24 0.24
C THR A 237 17.43 -7.97 0.52
N THR A 238 17.89 -7.81 1.76
CA THR A 238 18.68 -6.64 2.17
C THR A 238 20.13 -6.74 1.73
N LYS A 239 20.79 -5.60 1.60
CA LYS A 239 22.20 -5.48 1.26
C LYS A 239 23.07 -6.26 2.25
N LYS A 240 24.22 -6.73 1.79
CA LYS A 240 25.25 -7.40 2.59
C LYS A 240 26.63 -6.84 2.27
N GLY A 241 27.60 -7.09 3.13
CA GLY A 241 28.98 -6.73 2.89
C GLY A 241 29.57 -7.44 1.66
N LYS A 242 30.37 -6.74 0.90
CA LYS A 242 31.17 -7.31 -0.21
C LYS A 242 32.61 -7.41 0.21
N LYS A 243 33.34 -8.46 -0.23
CA LYS A 243 34.77 -8.63 0.06
C LYS A 243 35.56 -7.41 -0.41
N GLY A 244 36.45 -6.92 0.48
CA GLY A 244 37.27 -5.75 0.20
C GLY A 244 37.34 -4.81 1.40
N LYS A 245 37.78 -3.58 1.18
CA LYS A 245 37.78 -2.55 2.22
C LYS A 245 36.36 -2.15 2.60
N PRO A 246 36.14 -1.78 3.87
CA PRO A 246 34.85 -1.21 4.27
C PRO A 246 34.46 -0.04 3.38
N VAL A 247 33.18 -0.03 2.97
CA VAL A 247 32.58 1.04 2.17
C VAL A 247 31.62 1.80 3.05
N VAL A 248 31.80 3.10 3.12
CA VAL A 248 30.85 4.02 3.77
C VAL A 248 30.08 4.74 2.67
N ASN A 249 28.75 4.67 2.72
CA ASN A 249 27.89 5.43 1.84
C ASN A 249 27.06 6.42 2.66
N PHE A 250 26.91 7.61 2.15
CA PHE A 250 25.98 8.61 2.65
C PHE A 250 25.05 9.01 1.52
N THR A 251 23.76 8.86 1.76
CA THR A 251 22.70 9.30 0.85
C THR A 251 21.93 10.43 1.52
N ALA A 252 21.73 11.52 0.83
CA ALA A 252 20.87 12.61 1.26
C ALA A 252 19.91 12.96 0.12
N SER A 253 18.64 12.94 0.41
CA SER A 253 17.59 13.28 -0.52
C SER A 253 16.70 14.36 0.06
N VAL A 254 16.46 15.41 -0.72
CA VAL A 254 15.52 16.48 -0.38
C VAL A 254 14.57 16.68 -1.55
N GLY A 255 13.32 16.98 -1.25
CA GLY A 255 12.31 17.16 -2.28
C GLY A 255 11.12 17.98 -1.80
N LEU A 256 10.31 18.38 -2.77
CA LEU A 256 9.08 19.11 -2.54
C LEU A 256 7.91 18.26 -3.02
N THR A 257 6.83 18.26 -2.25
CA THR A 257 5.57 17.60 -2.60
C THR A 257 4.49 18.63 -2.76
N GLN A 258 3.79 18.58 -3.88
CA GLN A 258 2.61 19.41 -4.14
C GLN A 258 1.50 18.55 -4.77
N LYS A 259 0.29 19.06 -4.79
CA LYS A 259 -0.81 18.39 -5.49
C LYS A 259 -0.47 18.22 -6.98
N ALA A 260 -0.63 17.01 -7.49
CA ALA A 260 -0.21 16.66 -8.86
C ALA A 260 -1.25 17.03 -9.92
N ALA A 261 -2.52 17.06 -9.58
CA ALA A 261 -3.60 17.37 -10.48
C ALA A 261 -4.56 18.35 -9.82
N TYR A 262 -4.90 19.38 -10.55
CA TYR A 262 -6.09 20.15 -10.26
C TYR A 262 -7.24 19.40 -10.92
N ARG A 263 -8.11 18.78 -10.14
CA ARG A 263 -9.46 18.57 -10.65
C ARG A 263 -10.05 19.93 -10.87
N ASP A 264 -10.79 20.08 -11.96
CA ASP A 264 -11.58 21.30 -12.15
C ASP A 264 -12.30 21.58 -10.85
N ARG A 265 -12.23 22.82 -10.40
CA ARG A 265 -12.93 23.25 -9.20
C ARG A 265 -14.38 22.87 -9.37
N TRP A 266 -14.95 22.37 -8.31
CA TRP A 266 -16.34 21.94 -8.30
C TRP A 266 -17.26 23.05 -8.79
N GLN A 267 -16.98 24.31 -8.39
CA GLN A 267 -17.71 25.49 -8.80
C GLN A 267 -16.87 26.75 -8.57
N THR A 268 -17.00 27.71 -9.46
CA THR A 268 -16.64 29.11 -9.17
C THR A 268 -17.62 29.68 -8.15
N THR A 269 -17.28 30.83 -7.58
CA THR A 269 -18.16 31.49 -6.61
C THR A 269 -19.53 31.82 -7.19
N ASP A 270 -19.56 32.22 -8.49
CA ASP A 270 -20.80 32.53 -9.20
C ASP A 270 -21.63 31.26 -9.47
N GLU A 271 -20.99 30.16 -9.85
CA GLU A 271 -21.66 28.86 -10.01
C GLU A 271 -22.19 28.33 -8.68
N TYR A 272 -21.45 28.51 -7.58
CA TYR A 272 -21.93 28.16 -6.24
C TYR A 272 -23.21 28.90 -5.88
N LEU A 273 -23.28 30.21 -6.09
CA LEU A 273 -24.50 31.00 -5.85
C LEU A 273 -25.63 30.58 -6.79
N GLN A 274 -25.34 30.37 -8.08
CA GLN A 274 -26.34 29.93 -9.05
C GLN A 274 -26.92 28.57 -8.67
N HIS A 275 -26.07 27.63 -8.22
CA HIS A 275 -26.54 26.35 -7.72
C HIS A 275 -27.50 26.49 -6.52
N TYR A 276 -27.20 27.40 -5.60
CA TYR A 276 -28.10 27.73 -4.50
C TYR A 276 -29.44 28.28 -4.99
N VAL A 277 -29.44 29.16 -5.97
CA VAL A 277 -30.66 29.70 -6.60
C VAL A 277 -31.45 28.54 -7.22
N ASP A 278 -30.80 27.73 -8.04
CA ASP A 278 -31.47 26.62 -8.75
C ASP A 278 -32.08 25.62 -7.77
N TRP A 279 -31.35 25.28 -6.71
CA TRP A 279 -31.83 24.39 -5.66
C TRP A 279 -33.06 25.00 -4.91
N LYS A 280 -32.99 26.27 -4.57
CA LYS A 280 -34.07 26.98 -3.90
C LYS A 280 -35.31 27.10 -4.82
N GLU A 281 -35.12 27.46 -6.10
CA GLU A 281 -36.18 27.52 -7.08
C GLU A 281 -36.84 26.14 -7.27
N LYS A 282 -36.06 25.09 -7.43
CA LYS A 282 -36.58 23.71 -7.51
C LYS A 282 -37.50 23.40 -6.33
N ASN A 283 -37.07 23.75 -5.12
CA ASN A 283 -37.83 23.48 -3.90
C ASN A 283 -39.16 24.27 -3.78
N THR A 284 -39.41 25.27 -4.63
CA THR A 284 -40.72 25.93 -4.70
C THR A 284 -41.74 25.10 -5.46
N TYR A 285 -41.34 24.18 -6.32
CA TYR A 285 -42.20 23.31 -7.13
C TYR A 285 -42.50 22.01 -6.41
N GLY A 286 -43.64 21.43 -6.71
CA GLY A 286 -44.01 20.12 -6.20
C GLY A 286 -45.39 19.72 -6.73
N VAL A 287 -45.78 18.48 -6.48
CA VAL A 287 -47.10 17.99 -6.79
C VAL A 287 -48.03 18.43 -5.66
N ASN A 288 -49.05 19.24 -6.00
CA ASN A 288 -50.09 19.63 -5.06
C ASN A 288 -50.94 18.39 -4.72
N ALA A 289 -51.02 18.05 -3.45
CA ALA A 289 -51.73 16.85 -2.98
C ALA A 289 -53.26 16.89 -3.25
N GLU A 290 -53.83 18.10 -3.37
CA GLU A 290 -55.28 18.27 -3.61
C GLU A 290 -55.63 18.23 -5.09
N THR A 291 -54.79 18.86 -5.93
CA THR A 291 -55.06 18.99 -7.37
C THR A 291 -54.30 18.01 -8.24
N GLY A 292 -53.25 17.37 -7.70
CA GLY A 292 -52.35 16.50 -8.44
C GLY A 292 -51.44 17.25 -9.44
N GLU A 293 -51.54 18.59 -9.52
CA GLU A 293 -50.77 19.41 -10.46
C GLU A 293 -49.38 19.69 -9.93
N TYR A 294 -48.37 19.57 -10.79
CA TYR A 294 -47.00 19.98 -10.50
C TYR A 294 -46.80 21.46 -10.85
N ALA A 295 -46.71 22.26 -9.83
CA ALA A 295 -46.56 23.71 -9.96
C ALA A 295 -45.82 24.29 -8.75
N ALA A 296 -45.46 25.56 -8.83
CA ALA A 296 -45.01 26.28 -7.65
C ALA A 296 -46.22 26.49 -6.71
N TYR A 297 -46.10 25.99 -5.47
CA TYR A 297 -47.17 26.08 -4.49
C TYR A 297 -46.65 26.25 -3.06
N SER A 298 -47.47 26.82 -2.22
CA SER A 298 -47.16 27.04 -0.81
C SER A 298 -47.29 25.72 -0.02
N ARG A 299 -46.24 25.35 0.69
CA ARG A 299 -46.28 24.17 1.57
C ARG A 299 -46.37 24.60 3.03
N PRO A 300 -47.05 23.84 3.90
CA PRO A 300 -47.09 24.14 5.31
C PRO A 300 -45.68 24.28 5.89
N GLY A 301 -45.42 25.36 6.61
CA GLY A 301 -44.09 25.62 7.23
C GLY A 301 -43.04 26.21 6.29
N ASN A 302 -43.38 26.51 5.04
CA ASN A 302 -42.48 27.17 4.11
C ASN A 302 -43.08 28.47 3.57
N GLU A 303 -42.58 29.62 4.01
CA GLU A 303 -43.11 30.95 3.74
C GLU A 303 -42.92 31.41 2.28
N TYR A 304 -42.10 30.72 1.49
CA TYR A 304 -41.59 31.25 0.23
C TYR A 304 -41.96 30.41 -1.00
N THR A 305 -42.86 29.47 -0.85
CA THR A 305 -42.95 28.33 -1.75
C THR A 305 -43.70 28.54 -3.05
N SER A 306 -44.41 29.62 -3.23
CA SER A 306 -45.23 29.80 -4.45
C SER A 306 -44.60 30.75 -5.50
N LYS A 307 -43.36 31.19 -5.26
CA LYS A 307 -42.72 32.20 -6.11
C LYS A 307 -41.23 31.83 -6.37
N PRO A 308 -40.96 31.11 -7.45
CA PRO A 308 -39.56 30.77 -7.83
C PRO A 308 -38.65 32.00 -7.94
N GLU A 309 -39.23 33.10 -8.50
CA GLU A 309 -38.51 34.37 -8.69
C GLU A 309 -38.01 34.98 -7.38
N TYR A 310 -38.57 34.57 -6.24
CA TYR A 310 -38.13 35.01 -4.90
C TYR A 310 -36.62 34.84 -4.64
N PHE A 311 -36.03 33.75 -5.19
CA PHE A 311 -34.65 33.39 -5.00
C PHE A 311 -33.68 33.92 -6.08
N ARG A 312 -34.23 34.54 -7.17
CA ARG A 312 -33.37 35.03 -8.26
C ARG A 312 -32.54 36.25 -7.87
N ASN A 313 -31.39 36.33 -8.53
CA ASN A 313 -30.47 37.46 -8.35
C ASN A 313 -31.20 38.76 -8.80
N PRO A 314 -31.25 39.81 -7.92
CA PRO A 314 -31.94 41.03 -8.21
C PRO A 314 -31.37 41.80 -9.41
N ASN A 315 -30.10 41.53 -9.76
CA ASN A 315 -29.46 42.16 -10.93
C ASN A 315 -29.82 41.45 -12.26
N ASN A 316 -30.50 40.29 -12.21
CA ASN A 316 -30.80 39.51 -13.39
C ASN A 316 -32.24 38.90 -13.27
N LEU A 317 -33.22 39.72 -12.97
CA LEU A 317 -34.62 39.30 -12.83
C LEU A 317 -35.24 39.04 -14.20
N SER A 318 -36.03 38.00 -14.32
CA SER A 318 -36.87 37.72 -15.48
C SER A 318 -38.29 37.37 -15.00
N GLY A 319 -39.31 37.95 -15.68
CA GLY A 319 -40.72 37.70 -15.39
C GLY A 319 -41.32 38.52 -14.25
N VAL A 320 -40.53 39.28 -13.49
CA VAL A 320 -40.98 40.15 -12.40
C VAL A 320 -40.16 41.43 -12.38
N SER A 321 -40.78 42.54 -11.93
CA SER A 321 -40.05 43.80 -11.69
C SER A 321 -39.31 43.75 -10.37
N LEU A 322 -38.28 44.58 -10.24
CA LEU A 322 -37.52 44.70 -8.99
C LEU A 322 -38.39 45.11 -7.80
N GLU A 323 -39.35 45.99 -8.04
CA GLU A 323 -40.29 46.41 -7.00
C GLU A 323 -41.19 45.22 -6.56
N GLN A 324 -41.76 44.45 -7.52
CA GLN A 324 -42.50 43.23 -7.19
C GLN A 324 -41.64 42.23 -6.43
N TRP A 325 -40.39 42.00 -6.89
CA TRP A 325 -39.46 41.13 -6.22
C TRP A 325 -39.18 41.58 -4.79
N ARG A 326 -38.92 42.87 -4.53
CA ARG A 326 -38.74 43.37 -3.17
C ARG A 326 -39.93 43.11 -2.26
N ASN A 327 -41.14 43.24 -2.82
CA ASN A 327 -42.40 43.08 -2.08
C ASN A 327 -42.76 41.61 -1.73
N TYR A 328 -41.96 40.63 -2.15
CA TYR A 328 -42.22 39.21 -1.77
C TYR A 328 -41.87 38.89 -0.30
N SER A 329 -41.16 39.72 0.40
CA SER A 329 -40.82 39.55 1.80
C SER A 329 -40.81 40.91 2.53
N THR A 330 -40.92 40.85 3.85
CA THR A 330 -40.65 41.99 4.69
C THR A 330 -39.16 42.29 4.71
N ASN A 331 -38.73 43.50 4.34
CA ASN A 331 -37.37 43.97 4.26
C ASN A 331 -37.09 44.93 5.39
N ARG A 332 -35.83 45.01 5.86
CA ARG A 332 -35.42 46.01 6.82
C ARG A 332 -35.24 47.37 6.11
N GLU A 333 -35.50 48.46 6.81
CA GLU A 333 -35.27 49.81 6.29
C GLU A 333 -33.79 49.98 5.93
N GLY A 334 -33.54 50.42 4.71
CA GLY A 334 -32.14 50.62 4.21
C GLY A 334 -31.43 49.35 3.78
N GLU A 335 -32.08 48.19 3.80
CA GLU A 335 -31.48 46.93 3.34
C GLU A 335 -31.25 46.97 1.81
N SER A 336 -30.05 46.58 1.37
CA SER A 336 -29.73 46.50 -0.05
C SER A 336 -30.39 45.29 -0.72
N ASP A 337 -30.63 45.36 -2.04
CA ASP A 337 -31.19 44.25 -2.79
C ASP A 337 -30.32 42.97 -2.71
N LEU A 338 -28.97 43.16 -2.68
CA LEU A 338 -28.07 42.05 -2.51
C LEU A 338 -28.22 41.38 -1.12
N SER A 339 -28.40 42.17 -0.07
CA SER A 339 -28.64 41.68 1.28
C SER A 339 -29.98 40.92 1.39
N ILE A 340 -31.03 41.45 0.77
CA ILE A 340 -32.34 40.82 0.67
C ILE A 340 -32.20 39.43 -0.01
N TRP A 341 -31.50 39.42 -1.15
CA TRP A 341 -31.25 38.19 -1.90
C TRP A 341 -30.44 37.14 -1.10
N ALA A 342 -29.30 37.55 -0.52
CA ALA A 342 -28.47 36.69 0.29
C ALA A 342 -29.27 36.03 1.42
N ARG A 343 -30.08 36.82 2.14
CA ARG A 343 -30.96 36.32 3.20
C ARG A 343 -31.97 35.29 2.70
N ARG A 344 -32.55 35.50 1.51
CA ARG A 344 -33.47 34.54 0.86
C ARG A 344 -32.78 33.25 0.50
N LEU A 345 -31.51 33.30 0.13
CA LEU A 345 -30.67 32.12 -0.12
C LEU A 345 -30.27 31.39 1.18
N GLY A 346 -30.44 32.02 2.34
CA GLY A 346 -30.15 31.39 3.62
C GLY A 346 -28.99 32.02 4.38
N PHE A 347 -28.36 33.07 3.84
CA PHE A 347 -27.37 33.84 4.59
C PHE A 347 -28.06 34.63 5.70
N ARG A 348 -27.59 34.45 6.92
CA ARG A 348 -28.24 35.09 8.09
C ARG A 348 -27.75 36.50 8.29
N TYR A 349 -28.59 37.32 8.88
CA TYR A 349 -28.21 38.63 9.37
C TYR A 349 -27.10 38.52 10.41
N ASP A 350 -26.24 39.57 10.43
CA ASP A 350 -25.18 39.69 11.41
C ASP A 350 -24.21 38.51 11.40
N THR A 351 -23.99 37.92 10.24
CA THR A 351 -23.02 36.83 10.03
C THR A 351 -21.90 37.29 9.13
N ALA A 352 -20.71 36.80 9.37
CA ALA A 352 -19.55 37.05 8.54
C ALA A 352 -19.72 36.53 7.10
N ALA A 353 -20.50 35.45 6.90
CA ALA A 353 -20.82 34.96 5.56
C ALA A 353 -21.63 35.96 4.74
N LEU A 354 -22.60 36.65 5.36
CA LEU A 354 -23.34 37.74 4.70
C LEU A 354 -22.41 38.91 4.37
N ASP A 355 -21.57 39.33 5.29
CA ASP A 355 -20.62 40.44 5.09
C ASP A 355 -19.61 40.08 4.00
N ASN A 356 -19.12 38.87 3.96
CA ASN A 356 -18.22 38.40 2.91
C ASN A 356 -18.91 38.41 1.54
N LEU A 357 -20.15 37.93 1.44
CA LEU A 357 -20.92 38.00 0.21
C LEU A 357 -21.12 39.44 -0.25
N LEU A 358 -21.52 40.37 0.66
CA LEU A 358 -21.78 41.76 0.35
C LEU A 358 -20.49 42.51 -0.06
N SER A 359 -19.35 42.14 0.50
CA SER A 359 -18.06 42.71 0.20
C SER A 359 -17.29 42.01 -0.92
N GLY A 360 -17.81 40.88 -1.41
CA GLY A 360 -17.13 40.08 -2.42
C GLY A 360 -15.89 39.32 -1.91
N LYS A 361 -15.75 39.16 -0.59
CA LYS A 361 -14.65 38.41 -0.01
C LYS A 361 -14.95 36.90 -0.07
N THR A 362 -13.97 36.12 -0.49
CA THR A 362 -14.08 34.68 -0.60
C THR A 362 -12.84 33.98 -0.09
N VAL A 363 -13.00 32.74 0.35
CA VAL A 363 -11.92 31.83 0.77
C VAL A 363 -11.92 30.62 -0.16
N ASP A 364 -10.77 30.30 -0.71
CA ASP A 364 -10.55 29.04 -1.41
C ASP A 364 -10.11 27.97 -0.42
N TRP A 365 -11.08 27.24 0.12
CA TRP A 365 -10.84 26.19 1.12
C TRP A 365 -10.00 25.02 0.59
N GLN A 366 -10.00 24.79 -0.72
CA GLN A 366 -9.11 23.80 -1.30
C GLN A 366 -7.65 24.26 -1.26
N ASP A 367 -7.38 25.52 -1.60
CA ASP A 367 -6.01 26.05 -1.51
C ASP A 367 -5.54 26.13 -0.06
N GLU A 368 -6.43 26.41 0.90
CA GLU A 368 -6.11 26.39 2.32
C GLU A 368 -5.83 24.98 2.85
N ALA A 369 -6.39 23.94 2.23
CA ALA A 369 -6.15 22.54 2.61
C ALA A 369 -4.78 22.03 2.13
N PHE A 370 -4.20 22.64 1.10
CA PHE A 370 -2.96 22.18 0.48
C PHE A 370 -1.78 23.09 0.81
N ARG A 371 -0.61 22.49 0.84
CA ARG A 371 0.66 23.17 1.04
C ARG A 371 1.75 22.59 0.16
N LEU A 372 2.87 23.29 0.07
CA LEU A 372 4.11 22.73 -0.44
C LEU A 372 4.80 21.97 0.71
N GLY A 373 4.78 20.64 0.64
CA GLY A 373 5.43 19.78 1.62
C GLY A 373 6.93 19.64 1.37
N PHE A 374 7.74 19.64 2.42
CA PHE A 374 9.19 19.46 2.36
C PHE A 374 9.58 18.07 2.84
N ASN A 375 10.30 17.32 1.99
CA ASN A 375 10.73 15.96 2.26
C ASN A 375 12.24 15.88 2.44
N GLN A 376 12.68 15.10 3.43
CA GLN A 376 14.06 14.89 3.78
C GLN A 376 14.28 13.40 4.08
N ASP A 377 15.27 12.80 3.46
CA ASP A 377 15.74 11.45 3.77
C ASP A 377 17.27 11.43 3.83
N TYR A 378 17.81 11.03 4.95
CA TYR A 378 19.26 10.94 5.20
C TYR A 378 19.59 9.53 5.64
N ASN A 379 20.50 8.88 4.95
CA ASN A 379 20.92 7.52 5.26
C ASN A 379 22.46 7.42 5.23
N VAL A 380 23.02 6.83 6.29
CA VAL A 380 24.43 6.46 6.36
C VAL A 380 24.51 4.96 6.45
N SER A 381 25.32 4.33 5.61
CA SER A 381 25.57 2.90 5.71
C SER A 381 27.07 2.57 5.65
N ILE A 382 27.45 1.52 6.37
CA ILE A 382 28.78 0.97 6.40
C ILE A 382 28.68 -0.52 6.09
N SER A 383 29.45 -0.99 5.12
CA SER A 383 29.47 -2.40 4.75
C SER A 383 30.86 -2.90 4.47
N GLY A 384 31.12 -4.16 4.74
CA GLY A 384 32.40 -4.81 4.46
C GLY A 384 32.33 -6.31 4.67
N ALA A 385 33.29 -7.03 4.09
CA ALA A 385 33.43 -8.45 4.30
C ALA A 385 34.91 -8.84 4.30
N GLY A 386 35.28 -9.62 5.30
CA GLY A 386 36.51 -10.38 5.34
C GLY A 386 36.27 -11.83 4.91
N ASP A 387 37.20 -12.72 5.26
CA ASP A 387 37.07 -14.16 4.92
C ASP A 387 36.06 -14.88 5.82
N LYS A 388 35.87 -14.38 7.06
CA LYS A 388 35.04 -15.04 8.07
C LYS A 388 33.79 -14.27 8.46
N VAL A 389 33.74 -12.96 8.20
CA VAL A 389 32.61 -12.10 8.64
C VAL A 389 32.27 -11.13 7.53
N ASP A 390 31.00 -11.02 7.22
CA ASP A 390 30.45 -9.91 6.47
C ASP A 390 29.47 -9.14 7.33
N TYR A 391 29.41 -7.83 7.11
CA TYR A 391 28.50 -6.94 7.83
C TYR A 391 27.97 -5.83 6.96
N TYR A 392 26.76 -5.42 7.28
CA TYR A 392 26.09 -4.22 6.76
C TYR A 392 25.40 -3.52 7.93
N MET A 393 25.60 -2.22 8.05
CA MET A 393 24.95 -1.38 9.06
C MET A 393 24.45 -0.13 8.39
N SER A 394 23.24 0.30 8.74
CA SER A 394 22.69 1.59 8.29
C SER A 394 21.98 2.31 9.42
N LEU A 395 21.96 3.65 9.32
CA LEU A 395 21.18 4.55 10.17
C LEU A 395 20.55 5.59 9.27
N GLY A 396 19.22 5.66 9.30
CA GLY A 396 18.43 6.57 8.48
C GLY A 396 17.50 7.45 9.30
N TYR A 397 17.31 8.67 8.83
CA TYR A 397 16.29 9.60 9.30
C TYR A 397 15.47 10.09 8.14
N LEU A 398 14.14 9.91 8.23
CA LEU A 398 13.16 10.34 7.25
C LEU A 398 12.20 11.32 7.90
N ARG A 399 11.93 12.42 7.21
CA ARG A 399 10.80 13.31 7.49
C ARG A 399 10.16 13.73 6.19
N ASN A 400 8.94 13.32 5.98
CA ASN A 400 8.12 13.70 4.84
C ASN A 400 6.97 14.59 5.29
N GLU A 401 6.66 15.58 4.49
CA GLU A 401 5.45 16.38 4.56
C GLU A 401 4.63 16.14 3.31
N GLY A 402 3.36 15.81 3.48
CA GLY A 402 2.41 15.63 2.37
C GLY A 402 1.94 16.96 1.81
N ALA A 403 1.16 16.88 0.74
CA ALA A 403 0.53 18.05 0.14
C ALA A 403 -0.59 18.65 1.00
N PHE A 404 -1.18 17.88 1.90
CA PHE A 404 -2.16 18.37 2.87
C PHE A 404 -1.49 19.04 4.06
N VAL A 405 -2.15 20.05 4.61
CA VAL A 405 -1.73 20.73 5.84
C VAL A 405 -1.66 19.72 6.98
N ASP A 406 -0.56 19.77 7.76
CA ASP A 406 -0.26 18.91 8.90
C ASP A 406 -0.13 17.39 8.61
N ASP A 407 -0.21 16.99 7.34
CA ASP A 407 0.18 15.65 6.95
C ASP A 407 1.71 15.51 7.06
N THR A 408 2.17 14.73 8.03
CA THR A 408 3.59 14.54 8.31
C THR A 408 3.89 13.11 8.68
N TYR A 409 5.01 12.61 8.19
CA TYR A 409 5.53 11.30 8.55
C TYR A 409 7.01 11.39 8.87
N ARG A 410 7.42 10.85 10.00
CA ARG A 410 8.82 10.77 10.41
C ARG A 410 9.18 9.36 10.83
N ALA A 411 10.42 8.96 10.54
CA ALA A 411 10.96 7.68 10.99
C ALA A 411 12.46 7.78 11.25
N ILE A 412 12.92 7.14 12.31
CA ILE A 412 14.32 6.78 12.56
C ILE A 412 14.44 5.30 12.28
N ARG A 413 15.38 4.91 11.43
CA ARG A 413 15.57 3.54 10.96
C ARG A 413 17.02 3.12 11.23
N ALA A 414 17.22 1.93 11.75
CA ALA A 414 18.54 1.35 11.90
C ALA A 414 18.51 -0.11 11.47
N ASN A 415 19.51 -0.54 10.75
CA ASN A 415 19.69 -1.93 10.34
C ASN A 415 21.11 -2.40 10.71
N LEU A 416 21.19 -3.59 11.27
CA LEU A 416 22.44 -4.30 11.52
C LEU A 416 22.31 -5.71 10.98
N LYS A 417 23.09 -6.04 9.96
CA LYS A 417 23.21 -7.39 9.41
C LYS A 417 24.64 -7.89 9.58
N LEU A 418 24.77 -9.04 10.18
CA LEU A 418 26.07 -9.69 10.45
C LEU A 418 25.95 -11.16 10.05
N ASN A 419 26.89 -11.67 9.26
CA ASN A 419 27.04 -13.09 9.00
C ASN A 419 28.48 -13.49 9.35
N ALA A 420 28.61 -14.59 10.06
CA ALA A 420 29.90 -15.10 10.52
C ALA A 420 30.07 -16.56 10.14
N LYS A 421 31.19 -16.85 9.49
CA LYS A 421 31.66 -18.20 9.20
C LYS A 421 32.49 -18.68 10.37
N VAL A 422 31.84 -19.37 11.31
CA VAL A 422 32.50 -19.85 12.53
C VAL A 422 33.53 -20.92 12.17
N THR A 423 33.14 -21.86 11.32
CA THR A 423 33.97 -22.90 10.72
C THR A 423 33.63 -23.03 9.25
N ASP A 424 34.34 -23.90 8.51
CA ASP A 424 33.99 -24.16 7.09
C ASP A 424 32.60 -24.85 6.90
N TRP A 425 32.13 -25.50 7.94
CA TRP A 425 30.85 -26.24 7.93
C TRP A 425 29.76 -25.56 8.75
N PHE A 426 30.06 -24.48 9.54
CA PHE A 426 29.09 -23.82 10.40
C PHE A 426 29.12 -22.30 10.20
N GLU A 427 27.98 -21.72 9.82
CA GLU A 427 27.77 -20.30 9.61
C GLU A 427 26.62 -19.83 10.51
N VAL A 428 26.72 -18.63 11.06
CA VAL A 428 25.63 -17.97 11.82
C VAL A 428 25.42 -16.56 11.31
N GLY A 429 24.18 -16.08 11.41
CA GLY A 429 23.86 -14.72 11.01
C GLY A 429 22.79 -14.10 11.90
N ALA A 430 22.82 -12.79 11.93
CA ALA A 430 21.80 -11.95 12.58
C ALA A 430 21.47 -10.76 11.69
N ASN A 431 20.19 -10.46 11.55
CA ASN A 431 19.72 -9.23 10.97
C ASN A 431 18.75 -8.57 11.96
N VAL A 432 19.03 -7.33 12.35
CA VAL A 432 18.28 -6.56 13.33
C VAL A 432 17.85 -5.26 12.69
N ASN A 433 16.55 -5.09 12.52
CA ASN A 433 15.95 -3.86 12.02
C ASN A 433 15.18 -3.19 13.15
N PHE A 434 15.52 -1.95 13.42
CA PHE A 434 14.84 -1.09 14.37
C PHE A 434 14.20 0.08 13.64
N GLN A 435 12.98 0.43 14.03
CA GLN A 435 12.33 1.64 13.58
C GLN A 435 11.51 2.27 14.71
N ASP A 436 11.67 3.60 14.85
CA ASP A 436 10.76 4.46 15.60
C ASP A 436 10.11 5.45 14.64
N ARG A 437 8.77 5.44 14.55
CA ARG A 437 8.04 6.21 13.54
C ARG A 437 6.73 6.79 14.05
N SER A 438 6.32 7.90 13.45
CA SER A 438 4.93 8.37 13.58
C SER A 438 3.97 7.40 12.89
N ASP A 439 2.68 7.51 13.16
CA ASP A 439 1.65 6.70 12.52
C ASP A 439 1.44 7.10 11.06
N GLY A 440 1.62 8.38 10.73
CA GLY A 440 1.36 8.96 9.42
C GLY A 440 -0.13 9.19 9.14
N GLU A 441 -0.93 9.29 10.21
CA GLU A 441 -2.34 9.62 10.11
C GLU A 441 -2.52 11.13 9.88
N ILE A 442 -3.44 11.48 8.99
CA ILE A 442 -3.82 12.87 8.71
C ILE A 442 -4.95 13.23 9.67
N GLY A 443 -4.70 14.18 10.58
CA GLY A 443 -5.67 14.59 11.60
C GLY A 443 -6.82 15.45 11.04
N MET A 444 -6.67 16.06 9.88
CA MET A 444 -7.67 16.93 9.27
C MET A 444 -8.78 16.09 8.61
N ASP A 445 -10.03 16.40 8.91
CA ASP A 445 -11.17 15.97 8.09
C ASP A 445 -11.15 16.74 6.76
N LYS A 446 -10.53 16.11 5.75
CA LYS A 446 -10.32 16.72 4.43
C LYS A 446 -11.64 17.10 3.75
N GLY A 447 -12.63 16.21 3.81
CA GLY A 447 -13.95 16.44 3.21
C GLY A 447 -14.62 17.67 3.84
N GLY A 448 -14.88 17.61 5.14
CA GLY A 448 -15.56 18.68 5.85
C GLY A 448 -14.84 20.03 5.77
N PHE A 449 -13.49 20.03 5.70
CA PHE A 449 -12.74 21.30 5.55
C PHE A 449 -12.88 21.91 4.15
N MET A 450 -12.78 21.09 3.09
CA MET A 450 -12.84 21.56 1.70
C MET A 450 -14.27 21.87 1.22
N GLU A 451 -15.29 21.34 1.91
CA GLU A 451 -16.71 21.55 1.59
C GLU A 451 -17.28 22.84 2.18
N ASN A 452 -16.51 23.58 2.96
CA ASN A 452 -16.96 24.87 3.49
C ASN A 452 -17.35 25.84 2.35
N SER A 453 -18.35 26.67 2.61
CA SER A 453 -18.78 27.72 1.68
C SER A 453 -17.63 28.67 1.33
N PRO A 454 -17.50 29.12 0.09
CA PRO A 454 -16.50 30.12 -0.26
C PRO A 454 -16.68 31.45 0.48
N TYR A 455 -17.88 31.74 0.99
CA TYR A 455 -18.15 32.90 1.82
C TYR A 455 -17.96 32.68 3.32
N ALA A 456 -17.59 31.47 3.72
CA ALA A 456 -17.26 31.16 5.09
C ALA A 456 -15.96 31.88 5.52
N MET A 457 -15.83 32.14 6.80
CA MET A 457 -14.77 32.94 7.37
C MET A 457 -13.66 32.06 7.98
N LEU A 458 -12.48 32.09 7.37
CA LEU A 458 -11.32 31.36 7.88
C LEU A 458 -10.77 31.99 9.17
N LYS A 459 -10.73 33.34 9.20
CA LYS A 459 -10.24 34.15 10.34
C LYS A 459 -11.18 35.29 10.61
N ASP A 460 -11.32 35.66 11.89
CA ASP A 460 -12.04 36.83 12.33
C ASP A 460 -11.27 38.15 12.01
N GLU A 461 -11.85 39.29 12.35
CA GLU A 461 -11.25 40.62 12.14
C GLU A 461 -9.96 40.83 12.93
N ASN A 462 -9.75 40.06 14.01
CA ASN A 462 -8.54 40.12 14.83
C ASN A 462 -7.45 39.15 14.33
N GLY A 463 -7.73 38.39 13.25
CA GLY A 463 -6.81 37.43 12.68
C GLY A 463 -6.84 36.06 13.35
N ASN A 464 -7.77 35.79 14.29
CA ASN A 464 -7.94 34.47 14.91
C ASN A 464 -8.74 33.54 13.99
N TYR A 465 -8.41 32.27 14.01
CA TYR A 465 -9.18 31.27 13.27
C TYR A 465 -10.57 31.08 13.89
N THR A 466 -11.59 31.02 13.03
CA THR A 466 -12.99 30.88 13.45
C THR A 466 -13.31 29.43 13.78
N GLN A 467 -14.09 29.18 14.81
CA GLN A 467 -14.60 27.84 15.14
C GLN A 467 -15.64 27.38 14.14
N ASP A 468 -16.63 28.23 13.86
CA ASP A 468 -17.75 27.98 13.00
C ASP A 468 -17.62 28.94 11.79
N PRO A 469 -17.07 28.48 10.66
CA PRO A 469 -16.75 29.35 9.52
C PRO A 469 -17.94 30.14 8.96
N LEU A 470 -19.14 29.58 8.99
CA LEU A 470 -20.39 30.25 8.58
C LEU A 470 -21.09 31.01 9.71
N MET A 471 -20.60 30.88 10.95
CA MET A 471 -21.22 31.47 12.13
C MET A 471 -22.63 30.93 12.44
N TYR A 472 -22.98 29.75 11.96
CA TYR A 472 -24.26 29.09 12.27
C TYR A 472 -24.15 28.25 13.53
N GLN A 473 -25.07 28.44 14.47
CA GLN A 473 -25.15 27.60 15.68
C GLN A 473 -25.81 26.23 15.45
N TYR A 474 -26.40 25.99 14.28
CA TYR A 474 -27.28 24.83 14.07
C TYR A 474 -26.73 23.73 13.16
N ASP A 475 -25.66 23.97 12.42
CA ASP A 475 -25.07 22.95 11.54
C ASP A 475 -23.58 22.77 11.76
N ARG A 476 -23.20 22.64 13.02
CA ARG A 476 -21.81 22.42 13.44
C ARG A 476 -21.24 21.07 12.95
N ALA A 477 -22.08 20.17 12.52
CA ALA A 477 -21.64 18.83 12.11
C ALA A 477 -20.83 18.85 10.81
N ASN A 478 -21.12 19.82 9.92
CA ASN A 478 -20.53 19.91 8.60
C ASN A 478 -19.52 21.06 8.43
N GLU A 479 -19.54 22.04 9.35
CA GLU A 479 -18.60 23.16 9.32
C GLU A 479 -17.33 22.83 10.11
N LYS A 480 -16.20 22.81 9.43
CA LYS A 480 -14.92 22.46 10.06
C LYS A 480 -13.81 23.42 9.66
N ASN A 481 -13.16 23.97 10.64
CA ASN A 481 -11.95 24.76 10.47
C ASN A 481 -10.79 24.06 11.19
N TRP A 482 -9.99 23.28 10.42
CA TRP A 482 -8.87 22.56 10.98
C TRP A 482 -7.85 23.47 11.68
N TYR A 483 -7.64 24.68 11.17
CA TYR A 483 -6.72 25.64 11.80
C TYR A 483 -7.20 26.12 13.17
N PHE A 484 -8.51 26.10 13.39
CA PHE A 484 -9.08 26.35 14.72
C PHE A 484 -8.93 25.11 15.59
N GLU A 485 -9.37 23.94 15.14
CA GLU A 485 -9.39 22.70 15.91
C GLU A 485 -8.00 22.30 16.43
N LYS A 486 -6.97 22.38 15.59
CA LYS A 486 -5.61 22.00 15.94
C LYS A 486 -4.98 22.81 17.07
N GLN A 487 -5.53 23.97 17.42
CA GLN A 487 -5.06 24.78 18.55
C GLN A 487 -5.43 24.16 19.89
N TYR A 488 -6.48 23.31 19.90
CA TYR A 488 -7.06 22.72 21.11
C TYR A 488 -6.82 21.22 21.21
N ILE A 489 -6.03 20.65 20.32
CA ILE A 489 -5.75 19.23 20.24
C ILE A 489 -4.25 18.99 20.42
N GLN A 490 -3.90 18.01 21.25
CA GLN A 490 -2.56 17.45 21.31
C GLN A 490 -2.65 15.99 20.91
N LEU A 491 -1.84 15.59 19.92
CA LEU A 491 -1.81 14.22 19.40
C LEU A 491 -0.37 13.73 19.32
N GLU A 492 -0.10 12.59 19.94
CA GLU A 492 1.12 11.81 19.77
C GLU A 492 0.76 10.38 19.46
N LYS A 493 1.10 9.91 18.26
CA LYS A 493 0.76 8.57 17.80
C LYS A 493 1.90 7.97 16.99
N GLY A 494 2.27 6.75 17.30
CA GLY A 494 3.37 6.12 16.59
C GLY A 494 3.68 4.70 17.01
N TYR A 495 4.73 4.17 16.40
CA TYR A 495 5.18 2.78 16.56
C TYR A 495 6.68 2.74 16.83
N THR A 496 7.08 1.90 17.76
CA THR A 496 8.46 1.45 17.90
C THR A 496 8.52 -0.03 17.55
N THR A 497 9.31 -0.40 16.56
CA THR A 497 9.39 -1.77 16.04
C THR A 497 10.82 -2.30 16.11
N LEU A 498 10.96 -3.52 16.57
CA LEU A 498 12.20 -4.30 16.49
C LEU A 498 11.90 -5.60 15.77
N ASN A 499 12.45 -5.74 14.56
CA ASN A 499 12.36 -6.95 13.76
C ASN A 499 13.73 -7.60 13.69
N THR A 500 13.84 -8.85 14.12
CA THR A 500 15.10 -9.58 14.18
C THR A 500 15.00 -10.88 13.42
N ILE A 501 16.09 -11.29 12.78
CA ILE A 501 16.21 -12.59 12.11
C ILE A 501 17.54 -13.19 12.53
N PHE A 502 17.51 -14.36 13.12
CA PHE A 502 18.70 -15.14 13.43
C PHE A 502 18.71 -16.39 12.57
N ASN A 503 19.87 -16.70 12.01
CA ASN A 503 20.05 -17.90 11.21
C ASN A 503 21.30 -18.68 11.63
N ALA A 504 21.22 -20.00 11.46
CA ALA A 504 22.34 -20.91 11.62
C ALA A 504 22.32 -21.90 10.45
N LYS A 505 23.46 -22.08 9.79
CA LYS A 505 23.63 -22.94 8.64
C LYS A 505 24.74 -23.95 8.89
N VAL A 506 24.42 -25.21 8.73
CA VAL A 506 25.36 -26.34 8.91
C VAL A 506 25.49 -27.07 7.59
N LYS A 507 26.73 -27.21 7.09
CA LYS A 507 27.06 -28.03 5.94
C LYS A 507 27.43 -29.43 6.43
N LEU A 508 26.59 -30.39 6.09
CA LEU A 508 26.77 -31.78 6.44
C LEU A 508 27.47 -32.54 5.30
N PRO A 509 28.01 -33.75 5.55
CA PRO A 509 28.52 -34.62 4.49
C PRO A 509 27.49 -34.87 3.39
N PHE A 510 27.91 -35.31 2.21
CA PHE A 510 27.08 -35.65 1.06
C PHE A 510 26.30 -34.49 0.44
N ASN A 511 26.83 -33.24 0.54
CA ASN A 511 26.21 -32.03 0.03
C ASN A 511 24.81 -31.72 0.63
N ILE A 512 24.62 -32.14 1.89
CA ILE A 512 23.44 -31.79 2.67
C ILE A 512 23.70 -30.49 3.42
N THR A 513 22.75 -29.58 3.37
CA THR A 513 22.77 -28.35 4.16
C THR A 513 21.55 -28.34 5.08
N TYR A 514 21.79 -28.13 6.38
CA TYR A 514 20.74 -27.82 7.33
C TYR A 514 20.79 -26.33 7.66
N GLN A 515 19.63 -25.67 7.63
CA GLN A 515 19.50 -24.26 7.98
C GLN A 515 18.35 -24.08 8.96
N PHE A 516 18.64 -23.41 10.06
CA PHE A 516 17.66 -22.94 11.04
C PHE A 516 17.53 -21.43 10.93
N ASN A 517 16.31 -20.93 10.88
CA ASN A 517 16.00 -19.49 10.95
C ASN A 517 14.92 -19.27 12.00
N ILE A 518 15.03 -18.16 12.76
CA ILE A 518 14.01 -17.67 13.67
C ILE A 518 13.91 -16.14 13.58
N ALA A 519 12.69 -15.64 13.53
CA ALA A 519 12.41 -14.22 13.38
C ALA A 519 11.42 -13.71 14.44
N PRO A 520 11.90 -13.37 15.65
CA PRO A 520 11.08 -12.66 16.63
C PRO A 520 10.95 -11.19 16.25
N ARG A 521 9.71 -10.67 16.35
CA ARG A 521 9.35 -9.29 16.04
C ARG A 521 8.54 -8.71 17.19
N PHE A 522 8.95 -7.54 17.66
CA PHE A 522 8.27 -6.75 18.67
C PHE A 522 7.80 -5.44 18.05
N GLN A 523 6.57 -5.08 18.30
CA GLN A 523 6.03 -3.77 17.95
C GLN A 523 5.27 -3.22 19.13
N PHE A 524 5.57 -1.98 19.48
CA PHE A 524 4.87 -1.19 20.47
C PHE A 524 4.16 -0.05 19.75
N PHE A 525 2.89 0.11 20.04
CA PHE A 525 2.07 1.20 19.55
C PHE A 525 1.67 2.07 20.72
N TYR A 526 1.62 3.37 20.50
CA TYR A 526 1.06 4.34 21.43
C TYR A 526 0.19 5.35 20.67
N ASP A 527 -0.92 5.72 21.29
CA ASP A 527 -1.81 6.80 20.89
C ASP A 527 -2.14 7.61 22.15
N ARG A 528 -1.84 8.90 22.09
CA ARG A 528 -2.09 9.86 23.15
C ARG A 528 -2.79 11.05 22.55
N TYR A 529 -4.03 11.24 22.90
CA TYR A 529 -4.87 12.29 22.39
C TYR A 529 -5.44 13.09 23.56
N PHE A 530 -5.45 14.41 23.44
CA PHE A 530 -6.00 15.32 24.40
C PHE A 530 -6.79 16.41 23.69
N THR A 531 -8.01 16.68 24.17
CA THR A 531 -8.82 17.83 23.77
C THR A 531 -8.87 18.84 24.91
N SER A 532 -8.43 20.05 24.64
CA SER A 532 -8.34 21.17 25.59
C SER A 532 -9.71 21.55 26.16
N ALA A 533 -9.70 21.89 27.45
CA ALA A 533 -10.84 22.49 28.11
C ALA A 533 -11.09 23.96 27.71
N GLU A 534 -10.08 24.60 27.11
CA GLU A 534 -10.17 25.99 26.64
C GLU A 534 -10.86 26.12 25.28
N ARG A 535 -11.17 24.99 24.62
CA ARG A 535 -11.91 24.99 23.36
C ARG A 535 -13.29 25.61 23.56
N PRO A 536 -13.58 26.75 22.91
CA PRO A 536 -14.86 27.45 23.07
C PRO A 536 -16.05 26.56 22.71
N ASN A 537 -17.18 26.78 23.38
CA ASN A 537 -18.46 26.09 23.10
C ASN A 537 -18.40 24.55 23.12
N SER A 538 -17.37 23.97 23.75
CA SER A 538 -17.29 22.50 23.84
C SER A 538 -18.22 21.95 24.93
N ASN A 539 -18.84 20.81 24.65
CA ASN A 539 -19.52 20.03 25.67
C ASN A 539 -18.48 19.56 26.70
N PRO A 540 -18.76 19.62 28.01
CA PRO A 540 -17.85 19.09 29.03
C PRO A 540 -17.38 17.65 28.75
N ASN A 541 -18.23 16.83 28.16
CA ASN A 541 -17.86 15.45 27.79
C ASN A 541 -16.88 15.38 26.61
N ASP A 542 -16.71 16.42 25.83
CA ASP A 542 -15.73 16.49 24.74
C ASP A 542 -14.30 16.79 25.24
N ARG A 543 -14.21 17.36 26.45
CA ARG A 543 -12.93 17.53 27.13
C ARG A 543 -12.43 16.15 27.57
N GLY A 544 -11.37 15.72 27.00
CA GLY A 544 -10.95 14.36 27.25
C GLY A 544 -9.52 14.06 26.93
N THR A 545 -9.06 12.96 27.48
CA THR A 545 -7.79 12.37 27.09
C THR A 545 -7.99 10.91 26.75
N ASN A 546 -7.38 10.49 25.64
CA ASN A 546 -7.33 9.10 25.23
C ASN A 546 -5.87 8.62 25.32
N ARG A 547 -5.66 7.45 25.90
CA ARG A 547 -4.37 6.77 25.89
C ARG A 547 -4.57 5.32 25.51
N GLU A 548 -3.94 4.93 24.43
CA GLU A 548 -3.88 3.55 23.98
C GLU A 548 -2.43 3.10 23.95
N GLN A 549 -2.20 1.89 24.42
CA GLN A 549 -0.95 1.19 24.30
C GLN A 549 -1.24 -0.20 23.74
N ALA A 550 -0.51 -0.60 22.72
CA ALA A 550 -0.61 -1.95 22.18
C ALA A 550 0.77 -2.56 22.01
N LYS A 551 0.82 -3.86 22.20
CA LYS A 551 2.01 -4.66 21.95
C LYS A 551 1.65 -5.81 21.01
N ARG A 552 2.50 -5.99 19.98
CA ARG A 552 2.49 -7.19 19.15
C ARG A 552 3.80 -7.93 19.35
N PHE A 553 3.69 -9.21 19.63
CA PHE A 553 4.82 -10.12 19.64
C PHE A 553 4.53 -11.27 18.69
N ASN A 554 5.32 -11.34 17.64
CA ASN A 554 5.20 -12.37 16.63
C ASN A 554 6.54 -13.08 16.52
N TRP A 555 6.51 -14.37 16.32
CA TRP A 555 7.70 -15.09 15.92
C TRP A 555 7.38 -16.11 14.83
N SER A 556 8.32 -16.36 13.97
CA SER A 556 8.29 -17.46 13.01
C SER A 556 9.64 -18.16 13.02
N LEU A 557 9.63 -19.46 12.81
CA LEU A 557 10.85 -20.25 12.64
C LEU A 557 10.71 -21.21 11.46
N ASN A 558 11.83 -21.57 10.87
CA ASN A 558 11.89 -22.68 9.93
C ASN A 558 13.16 -23.50 10.09
N ASN A 559 13.00 -24.80 9.86
CA ASN A 559 14.06 -25.78 9.73
C ASN A 559 14.07 -26.26 8.28
N THR A 560 15.19 -26.07 7.59
CA THR A 560 15.32 -26.43 6.17
C THR A 560 16.46 -27.42 6.00
N ILE A 561 16.18 -28.55 5.35
CA ILE A 561 17.21 -29.52 4.93
C ILE A 561 17.21 -29.53 3.41
N THR A 562 18.37 -29.24 2.82
CA THR A 562 18.56 -29.25 1.37
C THR A 562 19.66 -30.22 1.00
N TRP A 563 19.40 -31.14 0.06
CA TRP A 563 20.39 -31.94 -0.61
C TRP A 563 20.50 -31.46 -2.06
N ASP A 564 21.72 -31.05 -2.44
CA ASP A 564 22.02 -30.47 -3.77
C ASP A 564 23.18 -31.24 -4.39
N GLN A 565 22.89 -31.97 -5.47
CA GLN A 565 23.88 -32.84 -6.08
C GLN A 565 23.78 -32.84 -7.60
N THR A 566 24.97 -32.76 -8.25
CA THR A 566 25.09 -32.96 -9.71
C THR A 566 25.81 -34.27 -10.00
N PHE A 567 25.19 -35.11 -10.80
CA PHE A 567 25.72 -36.39 -11.26
C PHE A 567 26.14 -36.32 -12.72
N ALA A 568 27.27 -36.97 -13.09
CA ALA A 568 27.79 -37.02 -14.44
C ALA A 568 27.85 -35.62 -15.15
N ASN A 569 27.94 -34.54 -14.40
CA ASN A 569 27.90 -33.14 -14.89
C ASN A 569 26.67 -32.78 -15.76
N ARG A 570 25.61 -33.60 -15.71
CA ARG A 570 24.41 -33.42 -16.56
C ARG A 570 23.11 -33.53 -15.76
N HIS A 571 23.10 -34.27 -14.66
CA HIS A 571 21.90 -34.51 -13.85
C HIS A 571 22.01 -33.70 -12.57
N HIS A 572 21.32 -32.60 -12.49
CA HIS A 572 21.27 -31.77 -11.29
C HIS A 572 19.98 -32.05 -10.51
N VAL A 573 20.10 -32.44 -9.24
CA VAL A 573 18.99 -32.76 -8.35
C VAL A 573 19.07 -31.91 -7.10
N ILE A 574 17.96 -31.26 -6.73
CA ILE A 574 17.84 -30.57 -5.44
C ILE A 574 16.59 -31.13 -4.73
N LEU A 575 16.77 -31.65 -3.52
CA LEU A 575 15.68 -32.04 -2.63
C LEU A 575 15.67 -31.13 -1.42
N THR A 576 14.53 -30.55 -1.11
CA THR A 576 14.37 -29.65 0.03
C THR A 576 13.21 -30.12 0.89
N PHE A 577 13.44 -30.19 2.19
CA PHE A 577 12.41 -30.40 3.20
C PHE A 577 12.40 -29.21 4.16
N VAL A 578 11.20 -28.71 4.51
CA VAL A 578 11.01 -27.59 5.41
C VAL A 578 9.96 -27.89 6.45
N GLN A 579 10.23 -27.55 7.69
CA GLN A 579 9.29 -27.50 8.79
C GLN A 579 9.23 -26.06 9.30
N GLU A 580 8.01 -25.54 9.49
CA GLU A 580 7.76 -24.17 9.95
C GLU A 580 6.82 -24.17 11.14
N ALA A 581 6.97 -23.14 11.98
CA ALA A 581 6.02 -22.79 13.01
C ALA A 581 5.99 -21.28 13.19
N GLU A 582 4.85 -20.74 13.53
CA GLU A 582 4.68 -19.33 13.86
C GLU A 582 3.63 -19.12 14.95
N GLU A 583 3.78 -18.01 15.64
CA GLU A 583 2.85 -17.52 16.63
C GLU A 583 2.73 -15.99 16.53
N ARG A 584 1.51 -15.49 16.69
CA ARG A 584 1.19 -14.07 16.71
C ARG A 584 0.37 -13.77 17.94
N GLN A 585 0.80 -12.76 18.67
CA GLN A 585 0.13 -12.27 19.87
C GLN A 585 -0.05 -10.76 19.79
N TYR A 586 -1.20 -10.28 20.19
CA TYR A 586 -1.54 -8.86 20.24
C TYR A 586 -2.29 -8.57 21.55
N TRP A 587 -1.88 -7.49 22.21
CA TRP A 587 -2.59 -6.93 23.38
C TRP A 587 -2.76 -5.44 23.20
N SER A 588 -3.89 -4.91 23.56
CA SER A 588 -4.07 -3.47 23.70
C SER A 588 -4.87 -3.09 24.93
N ASP A 589 -4.48 -1.98 25.55
CA ASP A 589 -5.18 -1.33 26.63
C ASP A 589 -5.48 0.10 26.21
N ARG A 590 -6.75 0.50 26.26
CA ARG A 590 -7.21 1.84 25.96
C ARG A 590 -7.97 2.41 27.12
N ILE A 591 -7.60 3.63 27.52
CA ILE A 591 -8.26 4.45 28.52
C ILE A 591 -8.77 5.70 27.84
N GLU A 592 -10.06 5.96 27.94
CA GLU A 592 -10.71 7.16 27.45
C GLU A 592 -11.34 7.89 28.63
N ALA A 593 -10.66 8.92 29.12
CA ALA A 593 -11.16 9.76 30.22
C ALA A 593 -11.89 10.96 29.62
N ARG A 594 -13.14 11.14 30.03
CA ARG A 594 -14.03 12.20 29.55
C ARG A 594 -14.39 13.14 30.70
N ASN A 595 -14.88 14.34 30.36
CA ASN A 595 -15.22 15.38 31.30
C ASN A 595 -14.12 15.63 32.35
N ILE A 596 -12.89 15.76 31.86
CA ILE A 596 -11.71 16.03 32.68
C ILE A 596 -11.80 17.43 33.28
N LEU A 597 -11.05 17.67 34.38
CA LEU A 597 -10.95 19.00 34.99
C LEU A 597 -10.53 20.06 33.93
N PRO A 598 -11.09 21.28 34.00
CA PRO A 598 -10.84 22.33 33.01
C PRO A 598 -9.44 22.94 33.19
N SER A 599 -8.40 22.16 32.88
CA SER A 599 -7.01 22.60 32.94
C SER A 599 -6.19 21.84 31.91
N ASP A 600 -5.47 22.56 31.09
CA ASP A 600 -4.57 22.00 30.11
C ASP A 600 -3.20 21.63 30.66
N ALA A 601 -2.92 21.97 31.92
CA ALA A 601 -1.62 21.75 32.57
C ALA A 601 -1.22 20.27 32.61
N LEU A 602 -2.20 19.35 32.65
CA LEU A 602 -1.96 17.92 32.69
C LEU A 602 -2.00 17.26 31.31
N GLY A 603 -2.69 17.87 30.33
CA GLY A 603 -2.85 17.31 28.99
C GLY A 603 -3.26 15.83 29.03
N PHE A 604 -2.62 15.00 28.22
CA PHE A 604 -2.82 13.54 28.21
C PHE A 604 -2.02 12.79 29.29
N HIS A 605 -1.30 13.48 30.17
CA HIS A 605 -0.45 12.83 31.19
C HIS A 605 -1.22 12.25 32.36
N ASN A 606 -2.45 12.70 32.62
CA ASN A 606 -3.26 12.24 33.74
C ASN A 606 -4.70 11.91 33.32
N THR A 607 -5.05 10.63 33.42
CA THR A 607 -6.40 10.12 33.12
C THR A 607 -7.28 10.01 34.36
N GLN A 608 -6.72 10.19 35.56
CA GLN A 608 -7.46 9.98 36.83
C GLN A 608 -8.46 11.09 37.15
N ASN A 609 -8.32 12.26 36.53
CA ASN A 609 -9.19 13.43 36.70
C ASN A 609 -10.47 13.37 35.85
N GLY A 610 -10.66 12.30 35.05
CA GLY A 610 -11.87 12.09 34.27
C GLY A 610 -13.06 11.65 35.11
N ASP A 611 -14.25 12.01 34.66
CA ASP A 611 -15.50 11.56 35.26
C ASP A 611 -15.72 10.07 34.96
N LYS A 612 -15.76 9.26 36.00
CA LYS A 612 -15.91 7.79 35.90
C LYS A 612 -17.22 7.34 35.26
N SER A 613 -18.26 8.17 35.30
CA SER A 613 -19.58 7.83 34.74
C SER A 613 -19.63 7.88 33.23
N VAL A 614 -18.75 8.68 32.59
CA VAL A 614 -18.69 8.88 31.15
C VAL A 614 -17.35 8.42 30.52
N SER A 615 -16.39 8.00 31.35
CA SER A 615 -15.10 7.46 30.90
C SER A 615 -15.20 5.97 30.61
N SER A 616 -14.38 5.48 29.67
CA SER A 616 -14.40 4.08 29.27
C SER A 616 -12.99 3.44 29.30
N PHE A 617 -13.00 2.11 29.47
CA PHE A 617 -11.81 1.26 29.44
C PHE A 617 -12.07 0.13 28.44
N ARG A 618 -11.08 -0.18 27.63
CA ARG A 618 -11.16 -1.25 26.65
C ARG A 618 -9.86 -2.03 26.61
N THR A 619 -9.97 -3.34 26.51
CA THR A 619 -8.85 -4.26 26.26
C THR A 619 -9.16 -5.09 25.00
N ASP A 620 -8.13 -5.52 24.30
CA ASP A 620 -8.24 -6.44 23.17
C ASP A 620 -7.02 -7.38 23.17
N ASP A 621 -7.28 -8.69 23.12
CA ASP A 621 -6.26 -9.73 23.12
C ASP A 621 -6.51 -10.71 21.97
N ASN A 622 -5.48 -10.90 21.14
CA ASN A 622 -5.54 -11.81 20.00
C ASN A 622 -4.34 -12.77 20.01
N HIS A 623 -4.62 -14.06 19.72
CA HIS A 623 -3.61 -15.11 19.65
C HIS A 623 -3.86 -16.04 18.46
N GLN A 624 -2.82 -16.31 17.69
CA GLN A 624 -2.87 -17.15 16.50
C GLN A 624 -1.63 -18.02 16.42
N THR A 625 -1.78 -19.25 15.95
CA THR A 625 -0.68 -20.17 15.67
C THR A 625 -0.83 -20.82 14.31
N ALA A 626 0.31 -21.14 13.69
CA ALA A 626 0.32 -21.91 12.44
C ALA A 626 1.57 -22.81 12.39
N ASP A 627 1.43 -23.92 11.66
CA ASP A 627 2.53 -24.84 11.36
C ASP A 627 2.49 -25.26 9.89
N ALA A 628 3.64 -25.70 9.37
CA ALA A 628 3.69 -26.24 8.02
C ALA A 628 4.81 -27.25 7.84
N LEU A 629 4.56 -28.20 6.91
CA LEU A 629 5.54 -29.14 6.40
C LEU A 629 5.58 -29.06 4.88
N MET A 630 6.76 -29.01 4.28
CA MET A 630 6.93 -28.93 2.84
C MET A 630 8.04 -29.85 2.36
N ALA A 631 7.81 -30.51 1.22
CA ALA A 631 8.82 -31.21 0.46
C ALA A 631 8.84 -30.72 -0.98
N ARG A 632 10.02 -30.48 -1.52
CA ARG A 632 10.25 -30.04 -2.90
C ARG A 632 11.35 -30.87 -3.55
N ALA A 633 11.14 -31.22 -4.80
CA ALA A 633 12.13 -31.85 -5.65
C ALA A 633 12.30 -31.00 -6.93
N PHE A 634 13.54 -30.74 -7.29
CA PHE A 634 13.94 -30.13 -8.56
C PHE A 634 14.90 -31.06 -9.26
N TYR A 635 14.71 -31.23 -10.57
CA TYR A 635 15.61 -31.96 -11.43
C TYR A 635 15.86 -31.22 -12.73
N SER A 636 17.13 -31.12 -13.13
CA SER A 636 17.56 -30.57 -14.43
C SER A 636 18.44 -31.56 -15.15
N TYR A 637 18.19 -31.79 -16.42
CA TYR A 637 19.01 -32.56 -17.31
C TYR A 637 19.71 -31.64 -18.34
N ASP A 638 21.03 -31.57 -18.24
CA ASP A 638 21.93 -30.88 -19.19
C ASP A 638 21.52 -29.40 -19.47
N ASP A 639 20.95 -28.74 -18.43
CA ASP A 639 20.36 -27.41 -18.54
C ASP A 639 19.31 -27.27 -19.69
N ARG A 640 18.75 -28.39 -20.19
CA ARG A 640 17.75 -28.42 -21.27
C ARG A 640 16.36 -28.66 -20.74
N TYR A 641 16.17 -29.67 -19.89
CA TYR A 641 14.87 -30.07 -19.36
C TYR A 641 14.86 -29.91 -17.85
N MET A 642 13.91 -29.16 -17.31
CA MET A 642 13.79 -28.92 -15.89
C MET A 642 12.41 -29.32 -15.42
N VAL A 643 12.35 -29.95 -14.27
CA VAL A 643 11.10 -30.36 -13.61
C VAL A 643 11.16 -29.97 -12.13
N THR A 644 10.10 -29.38 -11.63
CA THR A 644 9.93 -29.06 -10.21
C THR A 644 8.62 -29.66 -9.70
N GLY A 645 8.66 -30.30 -8.54
CA GLY A 645 7.46 -30.72 -7.82
C GLY A 645 7.53 -30.30 -6.36
N THR A 646 6.44 -29.78 -5.83
CA THR A 646 6.32 -29.34 -4.42
C THR A 646 5.02 -29.83 -3.83
N ILE A 647 5.05 -30.31 -2.60
CA ILE A 647 3.89 -30.62 -1.80
C ILE A 647 4.05 -29.96 -0.43
N ARG A 648 3.02 -29.26 0.02
CA ARG A 648 3.01 -28.58 1.31
C ARG A 648 1.71 -28.83 2.06
N ARG A 649 1.80 -29.01 3.38
CA ARG A 649 0.68 -29.06 4.31
C ARG A 649 0.79 -27.86 5.24
N ASP A 650 -0.27 -27.08 5.35
CA ASP A 650 -0.37 -25.95 6.27
C ASP A 650 -1.48 -26.17 7.30
N GLY A 651 -1.22 -25.78 8.55
CA GLY A 651 -2.16 -25.71 9.65
C GLY A 651 -2.34 -24.27 10.14
N TYR A 652 -3.55 -23.93 10.61
CA TYR A 652 -3.83 -22.61 11.14
C TYR A 652 -4.96 -22.62 12.16
N SER A 653 -4.73 -22.02 13.33
CA SER A 653 -5.64 -22.05 14.48
C SER A 653 -6.95 -21.29 14.27
N ALA A 654 -7.04 -20.38 13.29
CA ALA A 654 -8.24 -19.57 13.05
C ALA A 654 -9.32 -20.26 12.22
N PHE A 655 -9.01 -21.43 11.59
CA PHE A 655 -9.99 -22.20 10.84
C PHE A 655 -10.79 -23.16 11.72
N GLY A 656 -11.89 -23.68 11.15
CA GLY A 656 -12.79 -24.57 11.84
C GLY A 656 -12.15 -25.90 12.26
N ALA A 657 -12.57 -26.44 13.36
CA ALA A 657 -12.00 -27.64 13.96
C ALA A 657 -12.03 -28.87 13.01
N ASN A 658 -12.93 -28.89 12.03
CA ASN A 658 -13.02 -29.97 11.03
C ASN A 658 -11.99 -29.82 9.90
N ASN A 659 -11.41 -28.62 9.69
CA ASN A 659 -10.49 -28.31 8.59
C ASN A 659 -9.25 -27.53 9.05
N PRO A 660 -8.51 -27.98 10.08
CA PRO A 660 -7.36 -27.23 10.59
C PRO A 660 -6.14 -27.29 9.66
N TYR A 661 -6.12 -28.22 8.70
CA TYR A 661 -5.03 -28.43 7.75
C TYR A 661 -5.51 -28.45 6.32
N ALA A 662 -4.63 -27.97 5.40
CA ALA A 662 -4.85 -28.04 3.97
C ALA A 662 -3.56 -28.45 3.23
N TRP A 663 -3.71 -29.09 2.05
CA TRP A 663 -2.62 -29.55 1.20
C TRP A 663 -2.54 -28.76 -0.10
N PHE A 664 -1.32 -28.36 -0.45
CA PHE A 664 -1.04 -27.49 -1.60
C PHE A 664 0.04 -28.13 -2.50
N PRO A 665 -0.37 -28.98 -3.46
CA PRO A 665 0.53 -29.52 -4.47
C PRO A 665 0.79 -28.51 -5.58
N SER A 666 2.02 -28.52 -6.13
CA SER A 666 2.38 -27.73 -7.31
C SER A 666 3.50 -28.39 -8.09
N GLY A 667 3.62 -28.04 -9.37
CA GLY A 667 4.68 -28.52 -10.22
C GLY A 667 4.90 -27.61 -11.43
N GLY A 668 6.05 -27.78 -12.07
CA GLY A 668 6.39 -27.03 -13.27
C GLY A 668 7.43 -27.75 -14.10
N ILE A 669 7.36 -27.54 -15.40
CA ILE A 669 8.34 -28.04 -16.38
C ILE A 669 8.88 -26.86 -17.18
N ALA A 670 10.13 -26.95 -17.59
CA ALA A 670 10.73 -25.99 -18.48
C ALA A 670 11.63 -26.71 -19.49
N TRP A 671 11.66 -26.16 -20.72
CA TRP A 671 12.47 -26.63 -21.82
C TRP A 671 13.25 -25.48 -22.44
N SER A 672 14.58 -25.51 -22.28
CA SER A 672 15.50 -24.58 -22.92
C SER A 672 15.83 -25.09 -24.34
N PHE A 673 14.93 -24.84 -25.30
CA PHE A 673 15.01 -25.39 -26.65
C PHE A 673 16.21 -24.84 -27.44
N THR A 674 16.77 -23.69 -27.08
CA THR A 674 17.99 -23.15 -27.71
C THR A 674 19.23 -23.94 -27.36
N ASN A 675 19.20 -24.76 -26.30
CA ASN A 675 20.30 -25.66 -25.92
C ASN A 675 20.29 -26.99 -26.69
N GLU A 676 19.29 -27.20 -27.56
CA GLU A 676 19.20 -28.40 -28.39
C GLU A 676 20.11 -28.33 -29.62
N ASP A 677 20.62 -29.48 -30.02
CA ASP A 677 21.54 -29.58 -31.14
C ASP A 677 20.95 -29.06 -32.47
N PHE A 678 19.64 -29.25 -32.68
CA PHE A 678 18.96 -28.77 -33.88
C PHE A 678 18.84 -27.25 -33.94
N PHE A 679 18.93 -26.58 -32.79
CA PHE A 679 18.79 -25.11 -32.70
C PHE A 679 20.13 -24.38 -32.75
N GLN A 680 21.26 -25.06 -32.59
CA GLN A 680 22.60 -24.47 -32.45
C GLN A 680 22.95 -23.54 -33.65
N LYS A 681 22.52 -23.87 -34.83
CA LYS A 681 22.77 -23.02 -36.04
C LYS A 681 22.02 -21.67 -36.02
N TYR A 682 21.00 -21.51 -35.16
CA TYR A 682 20.19 -20.29 -35.06
C TYR A 682 20.55 -19.44 -33.85
N THR A 683 21.47 -19.89 -33.00
CA THR A 683 21.83 -19.18 -31.73
C THR A 683 22.41 -17.80 -31.96
N HIS A 684 22.93 -17.52 -33.15
CA HIS A 684 23.41 -16.19 -33.54
C HIS A 684 22.26 -15.16 -33.71
N ILE A 685 21.01 -15.61 -33.90
CA ILE A 685 19.82 -14.75 -34.00
C ILE A 685 19.12 -14.77 -32.64
N MET A 686 18.80 -15.98 -32.15
CA MET A 686 18.12 -16.21 -30.90
C MET A 686 19.03 -17.03 -29.97
N ASN A 687 19.73 -16.34 -29.09
CA ASN A 687 20.73 -16.95 -28.20
C ASN A 687 20.14 -17.58 -26.94
N SER A 688 18.94 -17.19 -26.53
CA SER A 688 18.23 -17.86 -25.47
C SER A 688 16.73 -18.02 -25.77
N GLY A 689 16.20 -19.18 -25.46
CA GLY A 689 14.79 -19.49 -25.66
C GLY A 689 14.35 -20.61 -24.72
N LYS A 690 13.34 -20.35 -23.89
CA LYS A 690 12.84 -21.31 -22.92
C LYS A 690 11.31 -21.26 -22.85
N LEU A 691 10.68 -22.43 -22.93
CA LEU A 691 9.27 -22.62 -22.67
C LEU A 691 9.06 -23.11 -21.25
N ARG A 692 8.06 -22.57 -20.55
CA ARG A 692 7.71 -22.94 -19.19
C ARG A 692 6.21 -23.20 -19.07
N VAL A 693 5.85 -24.25 -18.37
CA VAL A 693 4.47 -24.54 -17.99
C VAL A 693 4.45 -24.90 -16.51
N SER A 694 3.59 -24.25 -15.74
CA SER A 694 3.43 -24.56 -14.34
C SER A 694 1.97 -24.66 -13.93
N TYR A 695 1.71 -25.49 -12.94
CA TYR A 695 0.42 -25.65 -12.28
C TYR A 695 0.62 -25.70 -10.77
N GLY A 696 -0.31 -25.13 -10.00
CA GLY A 696 -0.27 -25.26 -8.56
C GLY A 696 -1.57 -24.87 -7.87
N LYS A 697 -1.67 -25.33 -6.63
CA LYS A 697 -2.68 -24.89 -5.67
C LYS A 697 -2.01 -24.15 -4.55
N ASN A 698 -2.55 -22.98 -4.17
CA ASN A 698 -2.16 -22.21 -3.01
C ASN A 698 -3.39 -21.88 -2.17
N GLY A 699 -3.18 -21.67 -0.87
CA GLY A 699 -4.23 -21.26 0.03
C GLY A 699 -4.13 -19.77 0.39
N ASN A 700 -5.22 -19.25 0.95
CA ASN A 700 -5.25 -17.93 1.60
C ASN A 700 -5.77 -18.12 3.02
N ARG A 701 -5.06 -17.58 4.01
CA ARG A 701 -5.40 -17.69 5.42
C ARG A 701 -5.60 -16.35 6.11
N SER A 702 -5.54 -15.25 5.37
CA SER A 702 -5.70 -13.92 5.94
C SER A 702 -7.13 -13.73 6.42
N LEU A 703 -7.33 -13.67 7.73
CA LEU A 703 -8.58 -13.36 8.40
C LEU A 703 -8.36 -12.14 9.28
N GLU A 704 -9.32 -11.22 9.33
CA GLU A 704 -9.28 -10.06 10.23
C GLU A 704 -9.33 -10.52 11.69
N ASN A 705 -10.27 -11.43 11.98
CA ASN A 705 -10.48 -11.96 13.32
C ASN A 705 -9.95 -13.40 13.40
N PRO A 706 -8.99 -13.68 14.30
CA PRO A 706 -8.43 -15.04 14.46
C PRO A 706 -9.41 -16.06 15.05
N TYR A 707 -10.55 -15.61 15.53
CA TYR A 707 -11.59 -16.43 16.14
C TYR A 707 -12.85 -16.53 15.28
N GLU A 708 -12.76 -16.28 13.96
CA GLU A 708 -13.90 -16.18 13.05
C GLU A 708 -14.71 -17.50 12.98
N ALA A 709 -14.05 -18.66 13.14
CA ALA A 709 -14.70 -19.96 13.18
C ALA A 709 -15.43 -20.24 14.49
N LEU A 710 -15.20 -19.45 15.55
CA LEU A 710 -15.75 -19.67 16.87
C LEU A 710 -16.96 -18.78 17.14
N ALA A 711 -17.90 -19.26 17.97
CA ALA A 711 -18.90 -18.39 18.55
C ALA A 711 -18.24 -17.38 19.50
N ASN A 712 -18.76 -16.19 19.56
CA ASN A 712 -18.33 -15.19 20.54
C ASN A 712 -19.48 -14.77 21.44
N LEU A 713 -19.13 -14.36 22.66
CA LEU A 713 -20.01 -13.66 23.55
C LEU A 713 -19.59 -12.19 23.58
N TYR A 714 -20.51 -11.32 23.20
CA TYR A 714 -20.29 -9.88 23.19
C TYR A 714 -21.02 -9.26 24.38
N PRO A 715 -20.34 -8.47 25.25
CA PRO A 715 -21.04 -7.68 26.22
C PRO A 715 -21.84 -6.62 25.48
N GLY A 716 -23.14 -6.57 25.67
CA GLY A 716 -24.04 -5.63 25.02
C GLY A 716 -23.46 -4.22 25.09
N GLY A 717 -22.81 -3.77 23.99
CA GLY A 717 -22.00 -2.58 23.98
C GLY A 717 -22.84 -1.32 23.93
N GLY A 718 -22.71 -0.46 24.92
CA GLY A 718 -23.22 0.91 24.91
C GLY A 718 -24.73 1.11 24.84
N LYS A 719 -25.50 0.14 24.35
CA LYS A 719 -26.95 0.14 24.38
C LYS A 719 -27.40 -0.75 25.53
N MET A 720 -27.66 -0.14 26.68
CA MET A 720 -28.21 -0.85 27.83
C MET A 720 -29.64 -1.28 27.48
N GLN A 721 -29.92 -2.57 27.55
CA GLN A 721 -31.29 -3.02 27.62
C GLN A 721 -31.75 -2.87 29.04
N GLY A 722 -32.89 -2.27 29.22
CA GLY A 722 -33.50 -2.05 30.51
C GLY A 722 -34.98 -2.37 30.49
N TYR A 723 -35.54 -2.54 31.65
CA TYR A 723 -36.98 -2.62 31.84
C TYR A 723 -37.41 -1.63 32.93
N ILE A 724 -38.61 -1.14 32.86
CA ILE A 724 -39.18 -0.28 33.87
C ILE A 724 -39.61 -1.16 35.02
N VAL A 725 -39.07 -0.91 36.19
CA VAL A 725 -39.47 -1.58 37.44
C VAL A 725 -40.76 -0.98 37.98
N SER A 726 -41.36 -1.64 38.93
CA SER A 726 -42.68 -1.23 39.51
C SER A 726 -42.70 0.16 40.11
N SER A 727 -41.53 0.72 40.46
CA SER A 727 -41.37 2.11 40.89
C SER A 727 -41.43 3.14 39.77
N GLY A 728 -41.43 2.71 38.51
CA GLY A 728 -41.33 3.57 37.36
C GLY A 728 -39.90 3.87 36.90
N ASP A 729 -38.89 3.38 37.63
CA ASP A 729 -37.48 3.59 37.32
C ASP A 729 -37.00 2.64 36.22
N LEU A 730 -36.07 3.10 35.40
CA LEU A 730 -35.43 2.28 34.39
C LEU A 730 -34.30 1.45 35.02
N TYR A 731 -34.47 0.11 35.08
CA TYR A 731 -33.44 -0.81 35.49
C TYR A 731 -32.60 -1.22 34.25
N LEU A 732 -31.33 -0.86 34.25
CA LEU A 732 -30.40 -1.16 33.18
C LEU A 732 -29.68 -2.48 33.43
N MET A 733 -29.82 -3.43 32.50
CA MET A 733 -29.19 -4.75 32.62
C MET A 733 -27.91 -4.79 31.77
N ARG A 734 -26.84 -5.33 32.36
CA ARG A 734 -25.67 -5.79 31.61
C ARG A 734 -25.92 -7.24 31.21
N TYR A 735 -25.72 -7.53 29.93
CA TYR A 735 -25.95 -8.88 29.41
C TYR A 735 -24.84 -9.27 28.42
N LEU A 736 -24.67 -10.57 28.23
CA LEU A 736 -23.83 -11.16 27.21
C LEU A 736 -24.74 -11.72 26.12
N MET A 737 -24.45 -11.45 24.87
CA MET A 737 -25.16 -12.01 23.72
C MET A 737 -24.21 -12.74 22.81
N ALA A 738 -24.67 -13.82 22.20
CA ALA A 738 -23.97 -14.44 21.10
C ALA A 738 -24.12 -13.56 19.84
N GLN A 739 -23.02 -13.01 19.37
CA GLN A 739 -23.01 -12.12 18.22
C GLN A 739 -22.63 -12.86 16.92
N ARG A 740 -21.82 -13.90 17.02
CA ARG A 740 -21.34 -14.67 15.90
C ARG A 740 -21.67 -16.15 16.04
N MET A 741 -22.21 -16.71 14.96
CA MET A 741 -22.45 -18.16 14.89
C MET A 741 -21.13 -18.87 14.62
N LYS A 742 -20.88 -19.99 15.33
CA LYS A 742 -19.70 -20.81 15.06
C LYS A 742 -19.80 -21.53 13.72
N ASN A 743 -18.69 -21.66 13.03
CA ASN A 743 -18.56 -22.49 11.82
C ASN A 743 -17.36 -23.44 11.92
N PRO A 744 -17.57 -24.68 12.42
CA PRO A 744 -16.48 -25.64 12.53
C PRO A 744 -15.96 -26.15 11.17
N ASN A 745 -16.64 -25.84 10.09
CA ASN A 745 -16.28 -26.21 8.72
C ASN A 745 -15.55 -25.09 7.97
N LEU A 746 -15.35 -23.91 8.56
CA LEU A 746 -14.61 -22.82 7.94
C LEU A 746 -13.21 -23.31 7.54
N GLN A 747 -12.86 -23.12 6.27
CA GLN A 747 -11.63 -23.61 5.68
C GLN A 747 -10.92 -22.56 4.84
N TRP A 748 -9.79 -22.98 4.30
CA TRP A 748 -8.92 -22.18 3.42
C TRP A 748 -9.63 -21.82 2.11
N GLU A 749 -9.48 -20.58 1.64
CA GLU A 749 -9.67 -20.31 0.22
C GLU A 749 -8.57 -20.99 -0.58
N LYS A 750 -8.91 -21.50 -1.75
CA LYS A 750 -7.99 -22.27 -2.60
C LYS A 750 -7.90 -21.68 -3.98
N THR A 751 -6.73 -21.20 -4.35
CA THR A 751 -6.45 -20.71 -5.70
C THR A 751 -5.71 -21.78 -6.49
N GLN A 752 -6.27 -22.19 -7.61
CA GLN A 752 -5.62 -23.04 -8.62
C GLN A 752 -5.14 -22.16 -9.76
N SER A 753 -3.92 -22.38 -10.23
CA SER A 753 -3.31 -21.54 -11.26
C SER A 753 -2.56 -22.36 -12.30
N TRP A 754 -2.79 -22.06 -13.57
CA TRP A 754 -1.96 -22.45 -14.71
C TRP A 754 -1.17 -21.24 -15.19
N ASN A 755 0.08 -21.46 -15.57
CA ASN A 755 0.92 -20.44 -16.18
C ASN A 755 1.70 -21.04 -17.37
N PHE A 756 1.67 -20.36 -18.51
CA PHE A 756 2.41 -20.70 -19.72
C PHE A 756 3.32 -19.50 -20.05
N ALA A 757 4.59 -19.76 -20.30
CA ALA A 757 5.54 -18.69 -20.55
C ALA A 757 6.56 -19.03 -21.61
N LEU A 758 6.99 -18.01 -22.35
CA LEU A 758 8.11 -18.03 -23.30
C LEU A 758 9.10 -16.94 -22.88
N ASP A 759 10.29 -17.34 -22.47
CA ASP A 759 11.43 -16.45 -22.30
C ASP A 759 12.28 -16.48 -23.56
N PHE A 760 12.75 -15.32 -24.00
CA PHE A 760 13.55 -15.19 -25.21
C PHE A 760 14.65 -14.15 -25.11
N GLY A 761 15.75 -14.40 -25.85
CA GLY A 761 16.82 -13.44 -26.06
C GLY A 761 17.31 -13.50 -27.50
N PHE A 762 17.40 -12.34 -28.13
CA PHE A 762 17.87 -12.17 -29.50
C PHE A 762 19.09 -11.27 -29.56
N LEU A 763 19.94 -11.50 -30.62
CA LEU A 763 21.06 -10.65 -30.97
C LEU A 763 22.03 -10.45 -29.78
N ASN A 764 22.47 -11.56 -29.16
CA ASN A 764 23.32 -11.57 -27.95
C ASN A 764 22.69 -10.73 -26.79
N ASP A 765 21.43 -11.05 -26.49
CA ASP A 765 20.63 -10.44 -25.41
C ASP A 765 20.39 -8.92 -25.58
N ARG A 766 20.60 -8.36 -26.76
CA ARG A 766 20.21 -6.97 -27.05
C ARG A 766 18.69 -6.77 -26.99
N ILE A 767 17.93 -7.83 -27.24
CA ILE A 767 16.48 -7.88 -27.09
C ILE A 767 16.18 -9.08 -26.21
N THR A 768 15.68 -8.85 -25.00
CA THR A 768 15.25 -9.90 -24.08
C THR A 768 13.83 -9.66 -23.65
N GLY A 769 13.10 -10.73 -23.39
CA GLY A 769 11.73 -10.57 -22.93
C GLY A 769 11.09 -11.86 -22.47
N THR A 770 9.88 -11.70 -21.92
CA THR A 770 9.02 -12.79 -21.48
C THR A 770 7.59 -12.50 -21.93
N LEU A 771 6.95 -13.51 -22.49
CA LEU A 771 5.52 -13.54 -22.77
C LEU A 771 4.89 -14.57 -21.85
N GLU A 772 3.86 -14.17 -21.09
CA GLU A 772 3.16 -15.07 -20.16
C GLU A 772 1.65 -15.03 -20.40
N TYR A 773 1.01 -16.18 -20.31
CA TYR A 773 -0.43 -16.34 -20.20
C TYR A 773 -0.76 -17.12 -18.92
N TYR A 774 -1.74 -16.65 -18.18
CA TYR A 774 -2.16 -17.32 -16.96
C TYR A 774 -3.68 -17.46 -16.88
N GLN A 775 -4.11 -18.50 -16.16
CA GLN A 775 -5.48 -18.73 -15.77
C GLN A 775 -5.51 -19.18 -14.31
N MET A 776 -6.33 -18.51 -13.52
CA MET A 776 -6.42 -18.72 -12.09
C MET A 776 -7.88 -18.82 -11.68
N SER A 777 -8.17 -19.70 -10.74
CA SER A 777 -9.51 -19.89 -10.18
C SER A 777 -9.40 -19.99 -8.66
N THR A 778 -9.99 -19.05 -7.95
CA THR A 778 -10.11 -19.06 -6.49
C THR A 778 -11.48 -19.60 -6.13
N LYS A 779 -11.51 -20.70 -5.42
CA LYS A 779 -12.70 -21.42 -4.97
C LYS A 779 -12.78 -21.41 -3.45
N ASP A 780 -13.95 -21.76 -2.92
CA ASP A 780 -14.21 -21.78 -1.49
C ASP A 780 -13.90 -20.42 -0.84
N MET A 781 -14.26 -19.29 -1.53
CA MET A 781 -14.03 -17.95 -1.01
C MET A 781 -14.69 -17.78 0.35
N ILE A 782 -14.02 -17.08 1.25
CA ILE A 782 -14.58 -16.71 2.54
C ILE A 782 -15.58 -15.58 2.34
N MET A 783 -16.84 -15.83 2.69
CA MET A 783 -17.93 -14.89 2.49
C MET A 783 -18.81 -14.82 3.74
N ARG A 784 -19.39 -13.64 4.00
CA ARG A 784 -20.43 -13.47 5.02
C ARG A 784 -21.79 -13.71 4.37
N GLN A 785 -22.34 -14.91 4.56
CA GLN A 785 -23.65 -15.27 4.05
C GLN A 785 -24.75 -14.69 4.96
N PRO A 786 -25.66 -13.87 4.46
CA PRO A 786 -26.80 -13.40 5.23
C PRO A 786 -27.67 -14.59 5.71
N LEU A 787 -28.19 -14.47 6.91
CA LEU A 787 -29.06 -15.48 7.51
C LEU A 787 -30.46 -14.92 7.74
N SER A 788 -31.45 -15.81 7.78
CA SER A 788 -32.79 -15.43 8.20
C SER A 788 -32.78 -14.92 9.64
N ASN A 789 -33.54 -13.85 9.91
CA ASN A 789 -33.72 -13.27 11.24
C ASN A 789 -34.19 -14.30 12.30
N PHE A 790 -34.81 -15.40 11.89
CA PHE A 790 -35.22 -16.48 12.80
C PHE A 790 -34.04 -17.22 13.44
N THR A 791 -32.84 -17.11 12.88
CA THR A 791 -31.62 -17.73 13.46
C THR A 791 -31.09 -16.96 14.66
N GLY A 792 -31.48 -15.68 14.81
CA GLY A 792 -30.94 -14.75 15.81
C GLY A 792 -29.55 -14.21 15.45
N PHE A 793 -29.06 -14.48 14.24
CA PHE A 793 -27.79 -13.99 13.70
C PHE A 793 -28.00 -13.32 12.35
N GLU A 794 -27.24 -12.26 12.09
CA GLU A 794 -27.30 -11.52 10.83
C GLU A 794 -26.64 -12.29 9.68
N ASN A 795 -25.51 -12.94 9.95
CA ASN A 795 -24.73 -13.66 8.96
C ASN A 795 -23.90 -14.78 9.58
N ILE A 796 -23.35 -15.62 8.72
CA ILE A 796 -22.33 -16.61 9.07
C ILE A 796 -21.16 -16.50 8.09
N THR A 797 -19.94 -16.50 8.62
CA THR A 797 -18.74 -16.58 7.78
C THR A 797 -18.54 -18.04 7.32
N THR A 798 -18.53 -18.24 6.01
CA THR A 798 -18.46 -19.57 5.40
C THR A 798 -17.71 -19.56 4.07
N ASN A 799 -17.38 -20.71 3.54
CA ASN A 799 -16.67 -20.88 2.28
C ASN A 799 -17.66 -21.13 1.15
N LEU A 800 -17.83 -20.12 0.29
CA LEU A 800 -18.72 -20.14 -0.87
C LEU A 800 -18.06 -19.40 -2.03
N GLY A 801 -18.65 -19.58 -3.21
CA GLY A 801 -18.29 -18.76 -4.34
C GLY A 801 -16.97 -19.13 -5.04
N GLN A 802 -16.80 -18.48 -6.19
CA GLN A 802 -15.63 -18.63 -7.06
C GLN A 802 -15.37 -17.35 -7.85
N VAL A 803 -14.09 -16.98 -7.93
CA VAL A 803 -13.60 -15.90 -8.80
C VAL A 803 -12.49 -16.42 -9.70
N ASP A 804 -12.61 -16.12 -10.99
CA ASP A 804 -11.62 -16.45 -11.99
C ASP A 804 -10.85 -15.20 -12.44
N ASN A 805 -9.53 -15.34 -12.59
CA ASN A 805 -8.65 -14.35 -13.18
C ASN A 805 -7.91 -14.99 -14.36
N SER A 806 -7.87 -14.33 -15.50
CA SER A 806 -7.06 -14.73 -16.64
C SER A 806 -6.43 -13.52 -17.31
N GLY A 807 -5.24 -13.71 -17.87
CA GLY A 807 -4.56 -12.57 -18.47
C GLY A 807 -3.28 -12.93 -19.18
N PHE A 808 -2.71 -11.93 -19.80
CA PHE A 808 -1.39 -12.04 -20.41
C PHE A 808 -0.47 -10.90 -19.95
N GLU A 809 0.81 -11.20 -19.93
CA GLU A 809 1.86 -10.28 -19.51
C GLU A 809 2.98 -10.30 -20.54
N VAL A 810 3.50 -9.12 -20.86
CA VAL A 810 4.62 -8.92 -21.77
C VAL A 810 5.66 -8.08 -21.05
N ALA A 811 6.89 -8.55 -21.00
CA ALA A 811 8.04 -7.79 -20.57
C ALA A 811 9.06 -7.80 -21.72
N LEU A 812 9.52 -6.64 -22.13
CA LEU A 812 10.51 -6.49 -23.20
C LEU A 812 11.58 -5.50 -22.77
N ASN A 813 12.84 -5.92 -22.86
CA ASN A 813 13.98 -5.06 -22.61
C ASN A 813 14.84 -5.03 -23.88
N THR A 814 15.24 -3.83 -24.30
CA THR A 814 16.04 -3.65 -25.50
C THR A 814 17.24 -2.76 -25.23
N LEU A 815 18.39 -3.14 -25.76
CA LEU A 815 19.58 -2.32 -25.85
C LEU A 815 19.64 -1.75 -27.26
N ASN A 816 19.03 -0.56 -27.45
CA ASN A 816 18.83 0.04 -28.79
C ASN A 816 20.13 0.53 -29.39
N ILE A 817 20.90 1.27 -28.59
CA ILE A 817 22.21 1.80 -29.03
C ILE A 817 23.19 1.48 -27.91
N ASP A 818 24.31 0.89 -28.30
CA ASP A 818 25.44 0.64 -27.40
C ASP A 818 26.71 1.14 -28.09
N LYS A 819 27.04 2.39 -27.82
CA LYS A 819 28.23 3.06 -28.30
C LYS A 819 29.04 3.59 -27.15
N LYS A 820 30.33 3.75 -27.34
CA LYS A 820 31.32 4.18 -26.37
C LYS A 820 30.89 5.37 -25.48
N ASN A 821 30.19 6.35 -26.04
CA ASN A 821 29.82 7.58 -25.36
C ASN A 821 28.29 7.75 -25.23
N PHE A 822 27.52 6.80 -25.70
CA PHE A 822 26.06 6.86 -25.67
C PHE A 822 25.45 5.47 -25.65
N GLN A 823 24.70 5.19 -24.59
CA GLN A 823 23.93 3.96 -24.43
C GLN A 823 22.45 4.32 -24.31
N TRP A 824 21.62 3.65 -25.09
CA TRP A 824 20.18 3.76 -24.99
C TRP A 824 19.56 2.38 -24.83
N SER A 825 18.92 2.14 -23.68
CA SER A 825 18.11 0.96 -23.41
C SER A 825 16.66 1.39 -23.22
N SER A 826 15.73 0.48 -23.54
CA SER A 826 14.29 0.68 -23.31
C SER A 826 13.72 -0.56 -22.63
N SER A 827 12.84 -0.34 -21.66
CA SER A 827 12.06 -1.39 -21.02
C SER A 827 10.57 -1.11 -21.24
N PHE A 828 9.85 -2.12 -21.67
CA PHE A 828 8.41 -2.07 -21.87
C PHE A 828 7.74 -3.20 -21.11
N SER A 829 6.67 -2.89 -20.38
CA SER A 829 5.83 -3.87 -19.72
C SER A 829 4.35 -3.62 -20.01
N LEU A 830 3.63 -4.70 -20.29
CA LEU A 830 2.19 -4.68 -20.48
C LEU A 830 1.57 -5.85 -19.71
N SER A 831 0.53 -5.56 -18.95
CA SER A 831 -0.25 -6.59 -18.24
C SER A 831 -1.73 -6.35 -18.46
N TYR A 832 -2.43 -7.40 -18.84
CA TYR A 832 -3.88 -7.40 -18.97
C TYR A 832 -4.46 -8.49 -18.08
N ASN A 833 -5.40 -8.14 -17.22
CA ASN A 833 -6.11 -9.06 -16.35
C ASN A 833 -7.61 -8.95 -16.54
N LYS A 834 -8.29 -10.08 -16.63
CA LYS A 834 -9.74 -10.19 -16.70
C LYS A 834 -10.23 -10.94 -15.48
N ASN A 835 -10.94 -10.23 -14.60
CA ASN A 835 -11.53 -10.76 -13.37
C ASN A 835 -13.02 -11.07 -13.59
N ARG A 836 -13.51 -12.20 -13.05
CA ARG A 836 -14.92 -12.60 -13.12
C ARG A 836 -15.36 -13.38 -11.90
N ILE A 837 -16.46 -12.96 -11.32
CA ILE A 837 -17.21 -13.77 -10.34
C ILE A 837 -17.89 -14.92 -11.09
N LYS A 838 -17.68 -16.15 -10.65
CA LYS A 838 -18.27 -17.35 -11.23
C LYS A 838 -19.38 -17.95 -10.38
N HIS A 839 -19.21 -17.89 -9.06
CA HIS A 839 -20.19 -18.33 -8.09
C HIS A 839 -20.20 -17.37 -6.90
N LEU A 840 -21.34 -17.24 -6.25
CA LEU A 840 -21.57 -16.47 -5.02
C LEU A 840 -22.12 -17.39 -3.92
N PHE A 841 -23.40 -17.21 -3.54
CA PHE A 841 -24.02 -17.96 -2.44
C PHE A 841 -24.74 -19.25 -2.89
N GLY A 842 -24.92 -19.45 -4.18
CA GLY A 842 -25.62 -20.61 -4.75
C GLY A 842 -27.13 -20.43 -4.87
N ASP A 843 -27.67 -19.33 -4.39
CA ASP A 843 -29.09 -18.99 -4.56
C ASP A 843 -29.42 -18.88 -6.05
N ARG A 844 -30.61 -19.32 -6.44
CA ARG A 844 -31.01 -19.31 -7.84
C ARG A 844 -32.17 -18.37 -8.07
N GLN A 845 -32.10 -17.64 -9.17
CA GLN A 845 -33.21 -16.81 -9.69
C GLN A 845 -33.66 -17.34 -11.04
N ASP A 846 -34.98 -17.26 -11.28
CA ASP A 846 -35.55 -17.64 -12.55
C ASP A 846 -35.20 -16.65 -13.64
N ILE A 847 -34.96 -17.14 -14.84
CA ILE A 847 -34.84 -16.35 -16.05
C ILE A 847 -36.21 -16.40 -16.72
N VAL A 848 -36.86 -15.23 -16.79
CA VAL A 848 -38.14 -15.11 -17.47
C VAL A 848 -37.97 -14.45 -18.84
N ASP A 849 -38.76 -14.91 -19.83
CA ASP A 849 -38.81 -14.27 -21.14
C ASP A 849 -39.68 -13.01 -21.10
N ALA A 850 -39.83 -12.34 -22.25
CA ALA A 850 -40.66 -11.13 -22.38
C ALA A 850 -42.13 -11.37 -22.09
N ASN A 851 -42.58 -12.63 -22.00
CA ASN A 851 -43.99 -13.01 -21.70
C ASN A 851 -44.18 -13.45 -20.25
N GLY A 852 -43.10 -13.31 -19.40
CA GLY A 852 -43.14 -13.75 -18.01
C GLY A 852 -43.00 -15.27 -17.82
N THR A 853 -42.66 -16.03 -18.87
CA THR A 853 -42.48 -17.49 -18.79
C THR A 853 -41.06 -17.81 -18.31
N VAL A 854 -40.94 -18.69 -17.31
CA VAL A 854 -39.64 -19.17 -16.85
C VAL A 854 -38.99 -20.02 -17.95
N VAL A 855 -37.94 -19.51 -18.56
CA VAL A 855 -37.14 -20.17 -19.61
C VAL A 855 -35.85 -20.82 -19.12
N GLY A 856 -35.50 -20.59 -17.85
CA GLY A 856 -34.33 -21.15 -17.23
C GLY A 856 -34.11 -20.63 -15.82
N SER A 857 -33.00 -21.02 -15.20
CA SER A 857 -32.59 -20.40 -13.93
C SER A 857 -31.08 -20.23 -13.91
N ARG A 858 -30.61 -19.14 -13.29
CA ARG A 858 -29.21 -18.83 -13.07
C ARG A 858 -28.94 -18.59 -11.60
N GLU A 859 -27.69 -18.60 -11.22
CA GLU A 859 -27.29 -18.14 -9.89
C GLU A 859 -27.61 -16.65 -9.73
N ALA A 860 -28.15 -16.29 -8.58
CA ALA A 860 -28.55 -14.93 -8.28
C ALA A 860 -27.35 -13.99 -8.09
N ASP A 861 -27.47 -12.78 -8.58
CA ASP A 861 -26.53 -11.69 -8.29
C ASP A 861 -26.73 -11.19 -6.86
N TYR A 862 -25.69 -10.70 -6.22
CA TYR A 862 -25.80 -10.04 -4.91
C TYR A 862 -25.68 -8.52 -5.08
N VAL A 863 -26.79 -7.93 -5.45
CA VAL A 863 -26.91 -6.51 -5.86
C VAL A 863 -26.51 -5.57 -4.71
N ALA A 864 -26.86 -5.93 -3.46
CA ALA A 864 -26.54 -5.10 -2.28
C ALA A 864 -25.05 -4.84 -2.10
N ALA A 865 -24.18 -5.75 -2.56
CA ALA A 865 -22.75 -5.59 -2.53
C ALA A 865 -22.15 -5.21 -3.90
N GLY A 866 -22.98 -5.06 -4.93
CA GLY A 866 -22.51 -4.81 -6.30
C GLY A 866 -21.82 -6.02 -6.94
N TRP A 867 -22.12 -7.24 -6.49
CA TRP A 867 -21.50 -8.46 -7.03
C TRP A 867 -22.43 -9.14 -8.03
N PHE A 868 -21.93 -9.27 -9.25
CA PHE A 868 -22.69 -9.82 -10.37
C PHE A 868 -21.97 -11.00 -10.98
N ILE A 869 -22.70 -12.10 -11.26
CA ILE A 869 -22.15 -13.27 -11.94
C ILE A 869 -21.60 -12.87 -13.32
N ASP A 870 -20.45 -13.41 -13.68
CA ASP A 870 -19.66 -13.13 -14.89
C ASP A 870 -19.16 -11.67 -15.04
N LYS A 871 -19.28 -10.84 -14.01
CA LYS A 871 -18.70 -9.48 -13.95
C LYS A 871 -17.47 -9.46 -13.02
N PRO A 872 -16.62 -8.42 -13.14
CA PRO A 872 -15.51 -8.25 -12.19
C PRO A 872 -16.02 -7.92 -10.78
N ILE A 873 -15.23 -8.27 -9.76
CA ILE A 873 -15.51 -7.90 -8.36
C ILE A 873 -15.67 -6.39 -8.21
N SER A 874 -14.86 -5.61 -8.93
CA SER A 874 -14.86 -4.14 -8.90
C SER A 874 -15.74 -3.55 -10.02
N ALA A 875 -16.83 -4.22 -10.39
CA ALA A 875 -17.79 -3.68 -11.35
C ALA A 875 -18.42 -2.39 -10.79
N ILE A 876 -18.42 -1.34 -11.58
CA ILE A 876 -19.15 -0.13 -11.24
C ILE A 876 -20.63 -0.39 -11.53
N TRP A 877 -21.45 -0.28 -10.49
CA TRP A 877 -22.89 -0.42 -10.56
C TRP A 877 -23.54 0.87 -10.09
N ASP A 878 -24.24 1.53 -10.97
CA ASP A 878 -24.94 2.77 -10.67
C ASP A 878 -26.09 2.98 -11.69
N TYR A 879 -26.93 3.94 -11.41
CA TYR A 879 -27.98 4.34 -12.30
C TYR A 879 -27.42 5.00 -13.57
N LYS A 880 -27.91 4.59 -14.72
CA LYS A 880 -27.61 5.25 -15.99
C LYS A 880 -28.50 6.50 -16.11
N VAL A 881 -27.95 7.66 -15.79
CA VAL A 881 -28.64 8.94 -15.97
C VAL A 881 -28.70 9.28 -17.46
N THR A 882 -29.88 9.57 -17.97
CA THR A 882 -30.15 9.94 -19.37
C THR A 882 -30.45 11.43 -19.55
N GLY A 883 -30.64 12.13 -18.43
CA GLY A 883 -30.97 13.54 -18.43
C GLY A 883 -31.56 13.97 -17.09
N ILE A 884 -32.26 15.08 -17.09
CA ILE A 884 -33.01 15.60 -15.94
C ILE A 884 -34.48 15.70 -16.39
N TRP A 885 -35.41 15.28 -15.55
CA TRP A 885 -36.83 15.44 -15.81
C TRP A 885 -37.19 16.89 -16.05
N GLN A 886 -37.84 17.17 -17.18
CA GLN A 886 -38.30 18.52 -17.52
C GLN A 886 -39.69 18.77 -16.96
N LYS A 887 -40.12 20.07 -16.95
CA LYS A 887 -41.42 20.46 -16.41
C LYS A 887 -42.58 19.87 -17.19
N ASP A 888 -42.43 19.63 -18.49
CA ASP A 888 -43.42 18.99 -19.36
C ASP A 888 -43.44 17.46 -19.26
N GLU A 889 -42.49 16.86 -18.54
CA GLU A 889 -42.43 15.41 -18.31
C GLU A 889 -42.95 14.99 -16.92
N VAL A 890 -43.69 15.87 -16.21
CA VAL A 890 -44.11 15.64 -14.82
C VAL A 890 -44.95 14.37 -14.65
N GLU A 891 -45.83 14.06 -15.57
CA GLU A 891 -46.69 12.88 -15.49
C GLU A 891 -45.93 11.57 -15.67
N GLU A 892 -44.84 11.61 -16.45
CA GLU A 892 -43.96 10.45 -16.59
C GLU A 892 -43.08 10.30 -15.37
N ALA A 893 -42.53 11.41 -14.86
CA ALA A 893 -41.67 11.40 -13.66
C ALA A 893 -42.41 10.84 -12.42
N LYS A 894 -43.72 11.19 -12.26
CA LYS A 894 -44.57 10.69 -11.17
C LYS A 894 -44.63 9.16 -11.11
N LYS A 895 -44.61 8.47 -12.26
CA LYS A 895 -44.63 7.00 -12.31
C LYS A 895 -43.45 6.36 -11.61
N TYR A 896 -42.34 7.09 -11.49
CA TYR A 896 -41.12 6.67 -10.81
C TYR A 896 -40.95 7.34 -9.45
N GLY A 897 -42.00 8.00 -8.92
CA GLY A 897 -41.91 8.74 -7.67
C GLY A 897 -40.95 9.95 -7.72
N GLN A 898 -40.64 10.42 -8.94
CA GLN A 898 -39.73 11.53 -9.20
C GLN A 898 -40.48 12.80 -9.62
N VAL A 899 -39.79 13.93 -9.58
CA VAL A 899 -40.30 15.22 -9.98
C VAL A 899 -39.37 15.91 -10.98
N PRO A 900 -39.83 16.88 -11.77
CA PRO A 900 -38.95 17.69 -12.60
C PRO A 900 -37.78 18.29 -11.81
N GLY A 901 -36.58 18.20 -12.40
CA GLY A 901 -35.32 18.56 -11.75
C GLY A 901 -34.61 17.39 -11.05
N ASP A 902 -35.20 16.24 -10.95
CA ASP A 902 -34.55 15.02 -10.54
C ASP A 902 -33.78 14.37 -11.70
N PRO A 903 -32.72 13.57 -11.42
CA PRO A 903 -32.04 12.81 -12.46
C PRO A 903 -33.00 11.80 -13.11
N LYS A 904 -33.12 11.85 -14.44
CA LYS A 904 -33.86 10.89 -15.23
C LYS A 904 -33.03 9.65 -15.46
N VAL A 905 -33.38 8.57 -14.78
CA VAL A 905 -32.67 7.31 -14.87
C VAL A 905 -33.23 6.50 -16.06
N TRP A 906 -32.36 5.87 -16.81
CA TRP A 906 -32.77 4.92 -17.85
C TRP A 906 -33.49 3.73 -17.20
N ASN A 907 -34.69 3.44 -17.70
CA ASN A 907 -35.43 2.26 -17.32
C ASN A 907 -35.63 1.34 -18.52
N ASN A 908 -35.71 0.03 -18.27
CA ASN A 908 -36.16 -0.94 -19.26
C ASN A 908 -37.59 -1.36 -18.91
N PRO A 909 -38.62 -0.84 -19.61
CA PRO A 909 -40.00 -1.13 -19.29
C PRO A 909 -40.36 -2.63 -19.35
N ALA A 910 -39.58 -3.43 -20.07
CA ALA A 910 -39.80 -4.88 -20.13
C ALA A 910 -39.48 -5.60 -18.78
N ASN A 911 -38.82 -4.93 -17.86
CA ASN A 911 -38.50 -5.46 -16.54
C ASN A 911 -39.35 -4.87 -15.42
N ASP A 912 -40.29 -3.97 -15.76
CA ASP A 912 -41.13 -3.32 -14.76
C ASP A 912 -42.09 -4.36 -14.14
N GLN A 913 -42.19 -4.33 -12.84
CA GLN A 913 -43.14 -5.10 -12.05
C GLN A 913 -44.13 -4.11 -11.41
N TYR A 914 -45.37 -4.30 -11.64
CA TYR A 914 -46.43 -3.48 -11.09
C TYR A 914 -47.12 -4.22 -9.94
N ASP A 915 -47.45 -3.51 -8.88
CA ASP A 915 -48.30 -4.03 -7.83
C ASP A 915 -49.78 -4.19 -8.30
N ALA A 916 -50.67 -4.68 -7.41
CA ALA A 916 -52.07 -4.90 -7.73
C ALA A 916 -52.83 -3.61 -8.10
N ASP A 917 -52.29 -2.45 -7.73
CA ASP A 917 -52.86 -1.13 -7.99
C ASP A 917 -52.24 -0.47 -9.23
N GLY A 918 -51.28 -1.18 -9.91
CA GLY A 918 -50.66 -0.74 -11.14
C GLY A 918 -49.48 0.23 -10.95
N ASN A 919 -48.95 0.32 -9.74
CA ASN A 919 -47.78 1.15 -9.40
C ASN A 919 -46.47 0.38 -9.52
#